data_aaeb5ba86241a3c6ec7bd8b1779d43b4
#
_entry.id   aaeb5ba86241a3c6ec7bd8b1779d43b4
#
_cell.length_a   1.000
_cell.length_b   1.000
_cell.length_c   1.000
_cell.angle_alpha   90.00
_cell.angle_beta   90.00
_cell.angle_gamma   90.00
#
_symmetry.space_group_name_H-M   'P 1'
#
loop_
_entity.id
_entity.type
_entity.pdbx_description
1 polymer ?
#
loop_
_entity_poly.entity_id
_entity_poly.type
_entity_poly.pdbx_seq_one_letter_code
_entity_poly.pdbx_strand_id
1 'polypeptide(L)'
;MEDKTITMPVIALRGMTVLPKMMIHFDISRSKSIAAVEKAMIGDQRVCLVTQKNSEEADPGVDELHQVGCVALIKQLVKIPNNVVRVMVEGQERVELLGLDSEEPMLVGEIGTLTESEDSLDYVTRQAMVRILKEKLEEYGKENPRMLKEVFPNLMMVTDLGELLDQIAIQLPWDYKNRQKVLECVLLEERYETVMRNLLTEIEITRVKREIQGRVKENVDKNQKDYILREQLKVIREELGEDNPLSDADEYEKQLKALKADKETKDKIHREIERFKAMPGGSQEANVLRMYLETVLDLPWKKVSKDNNNISHAEAILNADHYGLEKVKERILEYLAVRVLTKKGTSPIICLVGPPGTGKTSIARSVARALNKQYVRISLGGIHDEAEVRGHRKTYVGAMPGRIVEAMRQAGVSNPLMLLDEIDKVSSDYKGDTSSALLEVLDSEQNVKFRDHYVELPIDLSNVLFIATANTTQTIPGPLLDRMEVIEVNSYTENEKFHIAKNYLVRKQLERNGLTEEQVSITDKALEKIIHNYTREAGVRNLERRIGDICRKAAREFLEDKKKAIRITENGLEKYLGKEKITFEDVNEEDQVGIVRGLAWTSVGGDTLQIEVNVMPGKGTMQMTGQMGDVMKESAQTALSYIRSICPEYGVADDYFEKHDIHLHIPEGAVPKDGPSAGITMATAMLSAVTGRKVDAKLAMTGEITLRGRALPIGGLKEKILAARMAHMKRVLVPDKNRPDIAELSKEITKGLTIIFVKDMADVLKEALVSE
;
A
#
# COMPACT_ATOMS: atom_id res chain seq x y z
N MET A 1 48.77 2.65 24.99
CA MET A 1 48.08 3.59 25.86
C MET A 1 46.98 2.80 26.53
N GLU A 2 46.92 2.80 27.86
CA GLU A 2 45.85 2.08 28.59
C GLU A 2 44.50 2.66 28.19
N ASP A 3 43.63 1.87 27.62
CA ASP A 3 42.23 2.22 27.40
C ASP A 3 41.58 2.51 28.75
N LYS A 4 41.38 3.80 29.04
CA LYS A 4 40.66 4.22 30.25
C LYS A 4 39.19 3.89 30.08
N THR A 5 38.80 2.73 30.55
CA THR A 5 37.39 2.44 30.72
C THR A 5 36.84 3.21 31.93
N ILE A 6 35.68 3.81 31.76
CA ILE A 6 34.96 4.58 32.80
C ILE A 6 33.59 3.98 32.98
N THR A 7 33.21 3.71 34.23
CA THR A 7 31.86 3.26 34.54
C THR A 7 30.97 4.46 34.82
N MET A 8 29.83 4.60 34.13
CA MET A 8 28.89 5.69 34.34
C MET A 8 27.42 5.28 34.07
N PRO A 9 26.46 6.09 34.58
CA PRO A 9 25.04 5.87 34.26
C PRO A 9 24.74 5.97 32.77
N VAL A 10 23.92 5.03 32.27
CA VAL A 10 23.51 4.96 30.86
C VAL A 10 22.02 5.26 30.73
N ILE A 11 21.65 6.03 29.72
CA ILE A 11 20.25 6.32 29.38
C ILE A 11 19.98 5.85 27.96
N ALA A 12 19.04 4.94 27.81
CA ALA A 12 18.56 4.45 26.53
C ALA A 12 17.60 5.46 25.87
N LEU A 13 17.98 6.02 24.73
CA LEU A 13 17.21 7.01 23.98
C LEU A 13 16.27 6.34 22.97
N ARG A 14 15.02 6.76 22.95
CA ARG A 14 14.00 6.25 22.05
C ARG A 14 13.79 7.19 20.85
N GLY A 15 14.16 6.74 19.66
CA GLY A 15 13.91 7.49 18.41
C GLY A 15 14.70 8.79 18.28
N MET A 16 15.79 8.95 19.06
CA MET A 16 16.68 10.10 18.96
C MET A 16 18.13 9.67 19.18
N THR A 17 19.04 10.46 18.60
CA THR A 17 20.50 10.31 18.76
C THR A 17 21.10 11.65 19.14
N VAL A 18 22.02 11.65 20.08
CA VAL A 18 22.74 12.84 20.52
C VAL A 18 24.17 12.78 20.01
N LEU A 19 24.60 13.86 19.36
CA LEU A 19 25.92 14.05 18.80
C LEU A 19 26.76 14.98 19.73
N PRO A 20 28.08 14.95 19.63
CA PRO A 20 28.94 15.92 20.34
C PRO A 20 28.55 17.36 20.01
N LYS A 21 28.60 18.26 21.01
CA LYS A 21 28.17 19.65 20.94
C LYS A 21 26.68 19.89 20.64
N MET A 22 25.85 18.84 20.58
CA MET A 22 24.41 18.97 20.42
C MET A 22 23.76 19.34 21.74
N MET A 23 23.02 20.45 21.77
CA MET A 23 22.15 20.81 22.88
C MET A 23 20.72 20.39 22.61
N ILE A 24 20.14 19.55 23.47
CA ILE A 24 18.79 19.04 23.31
C ILE A 24 18.11 18.84 24.64
N HIS A 25 16.78 19.01 24.67
CA HIS A 25 15.95 18.65 25.79
C HIS A 25 15.00 17.48 25.42
N PHE A 26 14.79 16.58 26.34
CA PHE A 26 13.86 15.46 26.16
C PHE A 26 13.26 15.04 27.52
N ASP A 27 12.14 14.33 27.42
CA ASP A 27 11.37 13.89 28.57
C ASP A 27 11.69 12.42 28.89
N ILE A 28 11.96 12.13 30.14
CA ILE A 28 12.29 10.82 30.68
C ILE A 28 11.13 10.37 31.56
N SER A 29 10.58 9.19 31.29
CA SER A 29 9.48 8.59 32.06
C SER A 29 9.82 7.22 32.65
N ARG A 30 10.90 6.57 32.17
CA ARG A 30 11.34 5.26 32.66
C ARG A 30 12.03 5.41 34.02
N SER A 31 11.68 4.55 34.96
CA SER A 31 12.25 4.54 36.34
C SER A 31 13.78 4.39 36.33
N LYS A 32 14.31 3.47 35.54
CA LYS A 32 15.75 3.25 35.35
C LYS A 32 16.48 4.50 34.83
N SER A 33 15.91 5.19 33.86
CA SER A 33 16.49 6.41 33.29
C SER A 33 16.38 7.60 34.25
N ILE A 34 15.31 7.70 35.05
CA ILE A 34 15.18 8.74 36.10
C ILE A 34 16.22 8.51 37.19
N ALA A 35 16.41 7.27 37.62
CA ALA A 35 17.45 6.91 38.61
C ALA A 35 18.85 7.22 38.10
N ALA A 36 19.14 6.97 36.82
CA ALA A 36 20.41 7.30 36.20
C ALA A 36 20.69 8.80 36.20
N VAL A 37 19.69 9.63 35.84
CA VAL A 37 19.82 11.10 35.88
C VAL A 37 19.99 11.60 37.35
N GLU A 38 19.23 11.11 38.30
CA GLU A 38 19.35 11.51 39.69
C GLU A 38 20.74 11.14 40.26
N LYS A 39 21.26 9.98 39.90
CA LYS A 39 22.62 9.58 40.28
C LYS A 39 23.69 10.48 39.67
N ALA A 40 23.55 10.81 38.36
CA ALA A 40 24.48 11.70 37.68
C ALA A 40 24.48 13.10 38.28
N MET A 41 23.32 13.63 38.69
CA MET A 41 23.19 14.96 39.29
C MET A 41 23.88 15.05 40.66
N ILE A 42 24.06 13.94 41.37
CA ILE A 42 24.81 13.89 42.65
C ILE A 42 26.32 13.84 42.38
N GLY A 43 26.75 13.36 41.20
CA GLY A 43 28.14 13.22 40.79
C GLY A 43 28.62 14.37 39.92
N ASP A 44 29.24 14.05 38.80
CA ASP A 44 29.87 14.99 37.87
C ASP A 44 28.90 15.52 36.78
N GLN A 45 27.62 15.20 36.89
CA GLN A 45 26.53 15.56 35.99
C GLN A 45 26.68 14.95 34.56
N ARG A 46 27.49 13.90 34.41
CA ARG A 46 27.69 13.21 33.14
C ARG A 46 26.85 11.94 33.07
N VAL A 47 26.31 11.69 31.88
CA VAL A 47 25.58 10.48 31.54
C VAL A 47 25.97 9.99 30.16
N CYS A 48 25.96 8.70 29.94
CA CYS A 48 26.09 8.12 28.63
C CYS A 48 24.71 8.00 27.97
N LEU A 49 24.54 8.57 26.80
CA LEU A 49 23.33 8.52 26.01
C LEU A 49 23.52 7.56 24.85
N VAL A 50 22.71 6.51 24.81
CA VAL A 50 22.79 5.47 23.77
C VAL A 50 21.44 5.28 23.12
N THR A 51 21.41 5.25 21.79
CA THR A 51 20.18 5.08 21.01
C THR A 51 19.74 3.61 21.03
N GLN A 52 18.44 3.36 21.15
CA GLN A 52 17.86 2.03 21.00
C GLN A 52 17.78 1.63 19.51
N LYS A 53 18.10 0.37 19.21
CA LYS A 53 17.94 -0.20 17.85
C LYS A 53 16.45 -0.29 17.47
N ASN A 54 15.62 -0.73 18.41
CA ASN A 54 14.17 -0.77 18.23
C ASN A 54 13.48 0.22 19.18
N SER A 55 12.77 1.20 18.65
CA SER A 55 12.07 2.23 19.45
C SER A 55 10.83 1.71 20.17
N GLU A 56 10.33 0.52 19.87
CA GLU A 56 9.13 -0.05 20.51
C GLU A 56 9.45 -0.80 21.81
N GLU A 57 10.72 -1.18 22.02
CA GLU A 57 11.15 -1.92 23.20
C GLU A 57 11.02 -1.06 24.47
N ALA A 58 10.34 -1.63 25.47
CA ALA A 58 10.05 -0.92 26.71
C ALA A 58 11.26 -0.87 27.66
N ASP A 59 12.02 -1.97 27.80
CA ASP A 59 13.17 -2.13 28.69
C ASP A 59 14.34 -2.78 27.95
N PRO A 60 15.13 -2.01 27.17
CA PRO A 60 16.18 -2.56 26.32
C PRO A 60 17.38 -3.08 27.11
N GLY A 61 17.82 -4.31 26.79
CA GLY A 61 19.09 -4.89 27.21
C GLY A 61 20.26 -4.41 26.33
N VAL A 62 21.49 -4.92 26.59
CA VAL A 62 22.72 -4.52 25.86
C VAL A 62 22.59 -4.73 24.36
N ASP A 63 22.03 -5.88 23.93
CA ASP A 63 21.93 -6.27 22.51
C ASP A 63 20.98 -5.37 21.72
N GLU A 64 20.08 -4.68 22.41
CA GLU A 64 19.07 -3.78 21.81
C GLU A 64 19.51 -2.30 21.78
N LEU A 65 20.70 -2.01 22.30
CA LEU A 65 21.35 -0.72 22.25
C LEU A 65 22.38 -0.67 21.14
N HIS A 66 22.59 0.51 20.58
CA HIS A 66 23.73 0.75 19.68
C HIS A 66 25.03 0.76 20.50
N GLN A 67 26.11 0.27 19.91
CA GLN A 67 27.40 0.22 20.60
C GLN A 67 28.01 1.60 20.80
N VAL A 68 27.79 2.51 19.86
CA VAL A 68 28.34 3.87 19.93
C VAL A 68 27.28 4.83 20.44
N GLY A 69 27.62 5.53 21.50
CA GLY A 69 26.82 6.56 22.17
C GLY A 69 27.57 7.87 22.31
N CYS A 70 27.00 8.76 23.09
CA CYS A 70 27.59 10.07 23.41
C CYS A 70 27.54 10.32 24.93
N VAL A 71 28.68 10.67 25.53
CA VAL A 71 28.68 11.24 26.88
C VAL A 71 28.11 12.63 26.81
N ALA A 72 27.16 12.94 27.66
CA ALA A 72 26.52 14.22 27.73
C ALA A 72 26.53 14.80 29.15
N LEU A 73 26.65 16.12 29.22
CA LEU A 73 26.56 16.89 30.47
C LEU A 73 25.12 17.36 30.67
N ILE A 74 24.54 17.08 31.81
CA ILE A 74 23.22 17.56 32.19
C ILE A 74 23.32 19.03 32.62
N LYS A 75 22.71 19.93 31.85
CA LYS A 75 22.70 21.37 32.11
C LYS A 75 21.52 21.80 32.98
N GLN A 76 20.36 21.17 32.79
CA GLN A 76 19.16 21.52 33.50
C GLN A 76 18.25 20.30 33.68
N LEU A 77 17.57 20.23 34.83
CA LEU A 77 16.59 19.20 35.17
C LEU A 77 15.34 19.87 35.69
N VAL A 78 14.18 19.49 35.16
CA VAL A 78 12.85 19.98 35.60
C VAL A 78 11.92 18.80 35.81
N LYS A 79 11.41 18.64 37.02
CA LYS A 79 10.38 17.62 37.35
C LYS A 79 9.01 18.12 36.88
N ILE A 80 8.32 17.30 36.08
CA ILE A 80 6.99 17.59 35.52
C ILE A 80 5.96 16.65 36.24
N PRO A 81 4.68 17.02 36.32
CA PRO A 81 3.64 16.12 36.83
C PRO A 81 3.63 14.76 36.10
N ASN A 82 3.12 13.70 36.77
CA ASN A 82 3.06 12.32 36.27
C ASN A 82 4.42 11.57 36.19
N ASN A 83 5.34 11.88 37.11
CA ASN A 83 6.65 11.21 37.23
C ASN A 83 7.51 11.33 35.94
N VAL A 84 7.38 12.42 35.20
CA VAL A 84 8.19 12.73 34.03
C VAL A 84 9.26 13.75 34.43
N VAL A 85 10.49 13.52 33.97
CA VAL A 85 11.61 14.41 34.19
C VAL A 85 12.08 14.94 32.85
N ARG A 86 12.06 16.26 32.67
CA ARG A 86 12.64 16.94 31.50
C ARG A 86 14.06 17.27 31.80
N VAL A 87 14.96 16.80 30.95
CA VAL A 87 16.38 17.08 31.05
C VAL A 87 16.85 17.84 29.82
N MET A 88 17.77 18.77 30.05
CA MET A 88 18.51 19.47 28.99
C MET A 88 19.97 19.02 29.08
N VAL A 89 20.46 18.47 27.99
CA VAL A 89 21.80 17.91 27.92
C VAL A 89 22.62 18.56 26.81
N GLU A 90 23.94 18.55 26.99
CA GLU A 90 24.93 18.93 25.98
C GLU A 90 25.82 17.72 25.71
N GLY A 91 25.82 17.20 24.48
CA GLY A 91 26.74 16.15 24.06
C GLY A 91 28.21 16.61 24.16
N GLN A 92 29.06 15.76 24.71
CA GLN A 92 30.47 16.06 24.92
C GLN A 92 31.36 15.31 23.95
N GLU A 93 31.41 14.00 24.06
CA GLU A 93 32.31 13.13 23.33
C GLU A 93 31.67 11.80 22.91
N ARG A 94 32.19 11.21 21.82
CA ARG A 94 31.79 9.87 21.37
C ARG A 94 32.38 8.81 22.29
N VAL A 95 31.60 7.77 22.54
CA VAL A 95 32.02 6.67 23.40
C VAL A 95 31.46 5.34 22.88
N GLU A 96 32.18 4.27 23.17
CA GLU A 96 31.74 2.91 22.93
C GLU A 96 31.19 2.30 24.23
N LEU A 97 30.01 1.74 24.18
CA LEU A 97 29.43 0.96 25.26
C LEU A 97 29.99 -0.46 25.17
N LEU A 98 30.91 -0.81 26.05
CA LEU A 98 31.56 -2.11 26.09
C LEU A 98 30.67 -3.18 26.73
N GLY A 99 29.85 -2.80 27.73
CA GLY A 99 28.93 -3.68 28.41
C GLY A 99 28.10 -2.93 29.47
N LEU A 100 27.10 -3.63 30.04
CA LEU A 100 26.36 -3.14 31.20
C LEU A 100 26.81 -3.90 32.46
N ASP A 101 27.30 -3.14 33.44
CA ASP A 101 27.70 -3.68 34.76
C ASP A 101 26.51 -3.97 35.63
N SER A 102 25.42 -3.18 35.51
CA SER A 102 24.19 -3.30 36.26
C SER A 102 23.00 -2.80 35.46
N GLU A 103 21.88 -3.52 35.56
CA GLU A 103 20.60 -3.12 34.95
C GLU A 103 19.57 -2.62 35.97
N GLU A 104 19.74 -2.89 37.24
CA GLU A 104 18.89 -2.45 38.34
C GLU A 104 19.70 -1.75 39.44
N PRO A 105 19.23 -0.64 40.05
CA PRO A 105 17.99 0.11 39.75
C PRO A 105 18.08 1.06 38.56
N MET A 106 19.22 1.10 37.87
CA MET A 106 19.50 1.91 36.67
C MET A 106 20.51 1.19 35.81
N LEU A 107 20.56 1.55 34.53
CA LEU A 107 21.60 1.06 33.64
C LEU A 107 22.92 1.74 34.00
N VAL A 108 23.93 0.94 34.27
CA VAL A 108 25.32 1.38 34.49
C VAL A 108 26.19 0.63 33.53
N GLY A 109 26.94 1.31 32.70
CA GLY A 109 27.76 0.71 31.68
C GLY A 109 29.22 1.05 31.78
N GLU A 110 30.05 0.11 31.35
CA GLU A 110 31.47 0.29 31.09
C GLU A 110 31.66 0.91 29.71
N ILE A 111 32.34 2.05 29.67
CA ILE A 111 32.44 2.90 28.50
C ILE A 111 33.90 3.11 28.14
N GLY A 112 34.21 2.82 26.86
CA GLY A 112 35.47 3.16 26.24
C GLY A 112 35.42 4.52 25.56
N THR A 113 36.43 5.38 25.81
CA THR A 113 36.53 6.64 25.06
C THR A 113 36.98 6.37 23.63
N LEU A 114 36.19 6.79 22.66
CA LEU A 114 36.55 6.77 21.26
C LEU A 114 37.33 8.07 20.93
N THR A 115 38.63 8.00 20.99
CA THR A 115 39.48 9.07 20.47
C THR A 115 39.50 8.99 18.96
N GLU A 116 39.30 10.13 18.30
CA GLU A 116 39.57 10.23 16.86
C GLU A 116 41.01 9.77 16.63
N SER A 117 41.19 8.63 15.94
CA SER A 117 42.54 8.15 15.60
C SER A 117 43.21 9.24 14.78
N GLU A 118 44.55 9.46 15.00
CA GLU A 118 45.34 10.35 14.15
C GLU A 118 45.15 9.89 12.71
N ASP A 119 44.30 10.60 11.99
CA ASP A 119 43.90 10.23 10.64
C ASP A 119 45.06 10.24 9.67
N SER A 120 45.03 9.31 8.74
CA SER A 120 45.89 9.33 7.54
C SER A 120 45.66 10.57 6.64
N LEU A 121 44.67 11.41 6.96
CA LEU A 121 44.31 12.60 6.19
C LEU A 121 45.28 13.76 6.47
N ASP A 122 46.00 14.21 5.43
CA ASP A 122 46.87 15.37 5.49
C ASP A 122 46.04 16.67 5.62
N TYR A 123 46.71 17.74 6.08
CA TYR A 123 46.07 19.03 6.27
C TYR A 123 45.41 19.58 5.00
N VAL A 124 46.00 19.34 3.83
CA VAL A 124 45.50 19.84 2.55
C VAL A 124 44.19 19.14 2.17
N THR A 125 44.13 17.81 2.36
CA THR A 125 42.92 17.00 2.12
C THR A 125 41.79 17.41 3.05
N ARG A 126 42.07 17.62 4.34
CA ARG A 126 41.06 18.11 5.29
C ARG A 126 40.48 19.47 4.86
N GLN A 127 41.34 20.40 4.45
CA GLN A 127 40.90 21.73 3.97
C GLN A 127 40.08 21.64 2.66
N ALA A 128 40.44 20.73 1.77
CA ALA A 128 39.68 20.50 0.55
C ALA A 128 38.27 19.94 0.87
N MET A 129 38.17 18.95 1.77
CA MET A 129 36.91 18.39 2.23
C MET A 129 35.99 19.45 2.87
N VAL A 130 36.53 20.31 3.72
CA VAL A 130 35.78 21.43 4.32
C VAL A 130 35.25 22.37 3.25
N ARG A 131 36.05 22.69 2.22
CA ARG A 131 35.61 23.58 1.12
C ARG A 131 34.46 22.93 0.32
N ILE A 132 34.61 21.67 -0.05
CA ILE A 132 33.58 20.95 -0.80
C ILE A 132 32.26 20.86 0.00
N LEU A 133 32.34 20.59 1.31
CA LEU A 133 31.16 20.58 2.19
C LEU A 133 30.48 21.94 2.21
N LYS A 134 31.25 23.02 2.35
CA LYS A 134 30.73 24.40 2.35
C LYS A 134 30.06 24.75 1.02
N GLU A 135 30.66 24.39 -0.11
CA GLU A 135 30.05 24.55 -1.44
C GLU A 135 28.71 23.80 -1.56
N LYS A 136 28.64 22.55 -1.07
CA LYS A 136 27.39 21.76 -1.09
C LYS A 136 26.35 22.30 -0.12
N LEU A 137 26.77 22.84 1.00
CA LEU A 137 25.87 23.57 1.91
C LEU A 137 25.30 24.83 1.25
N GLU A 138 26.13 25.58 0.49
CA GLU A 138 25.62 26.71 -0.29
C GLU A 138 24.59 26.29 -1.34
N GLU A 139 24.82 25.17 -2.01
CA GLU A 139 23.84 24.59 -2.95
C GLU A 139 22.52 24.24 -2.23
N TYR A 140 22.61 23.58 -1.07
CA TYR A 140 21.43 23.30 -0.24
C TYR A 140 20.70 24.57 0.22
N GLY A 141 21.48 25.59 0.63
CA GLY A 141 20.93 26.88 1.06
C GLY A 141 20.16 27.62 -0.03
N LYS A 142 20.61 27.52 -1.30
CA LYS A 142 19.89 28.10 -2.46
C LYS A 142 18.53 27.45 -2.65
N GLU A 143 18.41 26.16 -2.35
CA GLU A 143 17.16 25.43 -2.43
C GLU A 143 16.28 25.62 -1.17
N ASN A 144 16.87 25.99 -0.02
CA ASN A 144 16.18 26.18 1.25
C ASN A 144 16.48 27.56 1.89
N PRO A 145 15.75 28.63 1.50
CA PRO A 145 16.03 30.01 1.96
C PRO A 145 15.93 30.24 3.48
N ARG A 146 15.20 29.40 4.22
CA ARG A 146 15.12 29.48 5.69
C ARG A 146 16.43 29.09 6.35
N MET A 147 17.04 27.99 5.90
CA MET A 147 18.34 27.52 6.39
C MET A 147 19.44 28.53 6.11
N LEU A 148 19.37 29.21 4.97
CA LEU A 148 20.34 30.22 4.55
C LEU A 148 20.43 31.43 5.52
N LYS A 149 19.34 31.74 6.21
CA LYS A 149 19.30 32.87 7.15
C LYS A 149 19.63 32.49 8.60
N GLU A 150 19.20 31.32 9.04
CA GLU A 150 19.20 30.95 10.45
C GLU A 150 20.40 30.08 10.85
N VAL A 151 20.85 29.17 9.98
CA VAL A 151 21.80 28.11 10.33
C VAL A 151 23.12 28.28 9.59
N PHE A 152 23.06 28.69 8.35
CA PHE A 152 24.20 28.78 7.44
C PHE A 152 25.35 29.63 7.93
N PRO A 153 25.17 30.85 8.52
CA PRO A 153 26.29 31.65 9.01
C PRO A 153 27.12 30.92 10.05
N ASN A 154 26.51 30.13 10.92
CA ASN A 154 27.20 29.40 11.96
C ASN A 154 28.05 28.25 11.38
N LEU A 155 27.50 27.49 10.42
CA LEU A 155 28.22 26.38 9.77
C LEU A 155 29.41 26.86 8.95
N MET A 156 29.29 28.03 8.32
CA MET A 156 30.39 28.62 7.53
C MET A 156 31.57 29.09 8.36
N MET A 157 31.38 29.39 9.64
CA MET A 157 32.45 29.79 10.54
C MET A 157 33.28 28.60 11.06
N VAL A 158 32.78 27.40 11.03
CA VAL A 158 33.50 26.22 11.49
C VAL A 158 34.63 25.88 10.53
N THR A 159 35.84 25.71 11.05
CA THR A 159 37.07 25.43 10.27
C THR A 159 37.57 23.99 10.47
N ASP A 160 37.22 23.37 11.58
CA ASP A 160 37.55 21.97 11.86
C ASP A 160 36.63 21.05 11.12
N LEU A 161 37.16 19.98 10.45
CA LEU A 161 36.40 19.05 9.66
C LEU A 161 35.43 18.22 10.52
N GLY A 162 35.92 17.67 11.62
CA GLY A 162 35.12 16.82 12.51
C GLY A 162 33.93 17.57 13.11
N GLU A 163 34.22 18.79 13.58
CA GLU A 163 33.17 19.67 14.12
C GLU A 163 32.14 20.08 13.04
N LEU A 164 32.59 20.38 11.82
CA LEU A 164 31.71 20.74 10.72
C LEU A 164 30.78 19.60 10.36
N LEU A 165 31.29 18.37 10.29
CA LEU A 165 30.46 17.17 9.99
C LEU A 165 29.41 16.94 11.05
N ASP A 166 29.75 17.08 12.34
CA ASP A 166 28.81 16.94 13.42
C ASP A 166 27.75 18.05 13.43
N GLN A 167 28.17 19.29 13.21
CA GLN A 167 27.22 20.41 13.13
C GLN A 167 26.25 20.29 11.95
N ILE A 168 26.69 19.78 10.81
CA ILE A 168 25.80 19.48 9.68
C ILE A 168 24.76 18.44 10.10
N ALA A 169 25.17 17.36 10.75
CA ALA A 169 24.26 16.30 11.18
C ALA A 169 23.27 16.77 12.28
N ILE A 170 23.64 17.76 13.09
CA ILE A 170 22.77 18.36 14.10
C ILE A 170 21.73 19.27 13.46
N GLN A 171 22.14 20.12 12.53
CA GLN A 171 21.34 21.22 12.00
C GLN A 171 20.42 20.82 10.84
N LEU A 172 20.78 19.77 10.09
CA LEU A 172 19.95 19.28 8.99
C LEU A 172 18.80 18.40 9.52
N PRO A 173 17.66 18.36 8.82
CA PRO A 173 16.46 17.64 9.26
C PRO A 173 16.56 16.12 9.03
N TRP A 174 17.70 15.54 9.42
CA TRP A 174 17.91 14.10 9.32
C TRP A 174 17.21 13.34 10.43
N ASP A 175 16.78 12.13 10.13
CA ASP A 175 16.23 11.20 11.11
C ASP A 175 17.33 10.71 12.09
N TYR A 176 16.89 10.16 13.21
CA TYR A 176 17.82 9.67 14.24
C TYR A 176 18.71 8.53 13.74
N LYS A 177 18.25 7.72 12.77
CA LYS A 177 19.03 6.61 12.21
C LYS A 177 20.20 7.12 11.38
N ASN A 178 20.01 8.19 10.60
CA ASN A 178 21.07 8.82 9.85
C ASN A 178 22.05 9.56 10.77
N ARG A 179 21.57 10.19 11.85
CA ARG A 179 22.44 10.77 12.87
C ARG A 179 23.24 9.70 13.61
N GLN A 180 22.65 8.53 13.90
CA GLN A 180 23.32 7.42 14.53
C GLN A 180 24.46 6.89 13.65
N LYS A 181 24.28 6.75 12.36
CA LYS A 181 25.36 6.38 11.43
C LYS A 181 26.53 7.37 11.46
N VAL A 182 26.24 8.67 11.54
CA VAL A 182 27.29 9.69 11.66
C VAL A 182 28.01 9.59 13.01
N LEU A 183 27.30 9.26 14.09
CA LEU A 183 27.88 9.04 15.41
C LEU A 183 28.80 7.82 15.43
N GLU A 184 28.44 6.75 14.75
CA GLU A 184 29.19 5.48 14.66
C GLU A 184 30.47 5.59 13.80
N CYS A 185 30.52 6.54 12.85
CA CYS A 185 31.71 6.77 12.05
C CYS A 185 32.80 7.47 12.90
N VAL A 186 33.74 6.70 13.45
CA VAL A 186 34.88 7.22 14.24
C VAL A 186 35.92 7.85 13.32
N LEU A 187 36.20 7.25 12.15
CA LEU A 187 37.15 7.79 11.16
C LEU A 187 36.52 8.99 10.43
N LEU A 188 37.27 10.07 10.32
CA LEU A 188 36.83 11.32 9.67
C LEU A 188 36.47 11.13 8.20
N GLU A 189 37.16 10.24 7.49
CA GLU A 189 36.92 9.93 6.08
C GLU A 189 35.54 9.25 5.90
N GLU A 190 35.25 8.22 6.68
CA GLU A 190 33.94 7.53 6.64
C GLU A 190 32.79 8.45 7.06
N ARG A 191 33.06 9.32 8.06
CA ARG A 191 32.08 10.30 8.52
C ARG A 191 31.82 11.33 7.42
N TYR A 192 32.83 11.80 6.73
CA TYR A 192 32.71 12.70 5.60
C TYR A 192 31.86 12.08 4.47
N GLU A 193 32.15 10.84 4.08
CA GLU A 193 31.38 10.15 3.05
C GLU A 193 29.90 9.99 3.44
N THR A 194 29.64 9.63 4.70
CA THR A 194 28.29 9.44 5.23
C THR A 194 27.52 10.76 5.26
N VAL A 195 28.14 11.84 5.74
CA VAL A 195 27.54 13.17 5.77
C VAL A 195 27.33 13.71 4.36
N MET A 196 28.30 13.55 3.47
CA MET A 196 28.21 14.00 2.07
C MET A 196 27.06 13.28 1.33
N ARG A 197 26.94 11.96 1.48
CA ARG A 197 25.86 11.17 0.88
C ARG A 197 24.49 11.65 1.35
N ASN A 198 24.34 11.86 2.65
CA ASN A 198 23.07 12.33 3.23
C ASN A 198 22.76 13.77 2.80
N LEU A 199 23.78 14.64 2.71
CA LEU A 199 23.62 16.03 2.25
C LEU A 199 23.18 16.09 0.77
N LEU A 200 23.78 15.29 -0.11
CA LEU A 200 23.40 15.22 -1.52
C LEU A 200 21.96 14.70 -1.69
N THR A 201 21.58 13.69 -0.91
CA THR A 201 20.21 13.18 -0.90
C THR A 201 19.22 14.26 -0.45
N GLU A 202 19.56 15.03 0.56
CA GLU A 202 18.70 16.11 1.08
C GLU A 202 18.55 17.27 0.08
N ILE A 203 19.63 17.59 -0.67
CA ILE A 203 19.58 18.56 -1.78
C ILE A 203 18.57 18.10 -2.85
N GLU A 204 18.63 16.83 -3.24
CA GLU A 204 17.70 16.28 -4.24
C GLU A 204 16.24 16.28 -3.75
N ILE A 205 16.02 15.85 -2.51
CA ILE A 205 14.69 15.87 -1.90
C ILE A 205 14.14 17.31 -1.88
N THR A 206 14.96 18.27 -1.50
CA THR A 206 14.56 19.68 -1.42
C THR A 206 14.25 20.26 -2.81
N ARG A 207 15.02 19.90 -3.83
CA ARG A 207 14.79 20.26 -5.23
C ARG A 207 13.46 19.72 -5.74
N VAL A 208 13.21 18.42 -5.53
CA VAL A 208 11.93 17.78 -5.93
C VAL A 208 10.74 18.41 -5.19
N LYS A 209 10.90 18.66 -3.90
CA LYS A 209 9.87 19.34 -3.08
C LYS A 209 9.54 20.74 -3.63
N ARG A 210 10.56 21.48 -4.04
CA ARG A 210 10.39 22.82 -4.64
C ARG A 210 9.71 22.76 -6.00
N GLU A 211 10.06 21.78 -6.85
CA GLU A 211 9.37 21.57 -8.12
C GLU A 211 7.89 21.23 -7.93
N ILE A 212 7.57 20.35 -6.97
CA ILE A 212 6.19 20.01 -6.63
C ILE A 212 5.46 21.25 -6.10
N GLN A 213 6.09 22.00 -5.20
CA GLN A 213 5.51 23.24 -4.67
C GLN A 213 5.35 24.30 -5.75
N GLY A 214 6.29 24.39 -6.71
CA GLY A 214 6.18 25.27 -7.88
C GLY A 214 4.97 24.93 -8.74
N ARG A 215 4.78 23.64 -9.06
CA ARG A 215 3.60 23.16 -9.83
C ARG A 215 2.29 23.39 -9.06
N VAL A 216 2.30 23.17 -7.76
CA VAL A 216 1.13 23.47 -6.90
C VAL A 216 0.87 24.96 -6.86
N LYS A 217 1.92 25.80 -6.75
CA LYS A 217 1.81 27.25 -6.74
C LYS A 217 1.32 27.78 -8.09
N GLU A 218 1.82 27.27 -9.21
CA GLU A 218 1.31 27.63 -10.55
C GLU A 218 -0.18 27.31 -10.71
N ASN A 219 -0.61 26.15 -10.20
CA ASN A 219 -2.04 25.78 -10.18
C ASN A 219 -2.85 26.65 -9.22
N VAL A 220 -2.28 27.00 -8.07
CA VAL A 220 -2.89 27.91 -7.10
C VAL A 220 -2.90 29.34 -7.65
N ASP A 221 -1.80 29.82 -8.26
CA ASP A 221 -1.71 31.13 -8.86
C ASP A 221 -2.69 31.27 -10.07
N LYS A 222 -2.90 30.18 -10.82
CA LYS A 222 -3.91 30.14 -11.88
C LYS A 222 -5.33 30.26 -11.32
N ASN A 223 -5.59 29.52 -10.24
CA ASN A 223 -6.85 29.61 -9.51
C ASN A 223 -7.01 30.96 -8.78
N GLN A 224 -5.90 31.50 -8.27
CA GLN A 224 -5.87 32.80 -7.61
C GLN A 224 -5.99 33.95 -8.60
N LYS A 225 -5.45 33.80 -9.81
CA LYS A 225 -5.62 34.74 -10.91
C LYS A 225 -7.07 34.75 -11.43
N ASP A 226 -7.69 33.56 -11.53
CA ASP A 226 -9.12 33.44 -11.79
C ASP A 226 -9.94 33.99 -10.63
N TYR A 227 -9.50 33.81 -9.38
CA TYR A 227 -10.13 34.42 -8.21
C TYR A 227 -9.96 35.94 -8.20
N ILE A 228 -8.74 36.44 -8.46
CA ILE A 228 -8.50 37.92 -8.55
C ILE A 228 -9.28 38.56 -9.71
N LEU A 229 -9.36 37.89 -10.85
CA LEU A 229 -10.19 38.33 -11.97
C LEU A 229 -11.67 38.31 -11.62
N ARG A 230 -12.12 37.34 -10.86
CA ARG A 230 -13.49 37.29 -10.31
C ARG A 230 -13.70 38.36 -9.24
N GLU A 231 -12.68 38.62 -8.39
CA GLU A 231 -12.74 39.68 -7.39
C GLU A 231 -12.67 41.08 -8.02
N GLN A 232 -11.88 41.27 -9.09
CA GLN A 232 -11.89 42.49 -9.89
C GLN A 232 -13.22 42.70 -10.62
N LEU A 233 -13.79 41.63 -11.19
CA LEU A 233 -15.14 41.62 -11.73
C LEU A 233 -16.19 41.98 -10.65
N LYS A 234 -15.96 41.50 -9.41
CA LYS A 234 -16.81 41.78 -8.26
C LYS A 234 -16.72 43.26 -7.85
N VAL A 235 -15.51 43.83 -7.73
CA VAL A 235 -15.31 45.27 -7.44
C VAL A 235 -15.87 46.13 -8.55
N ILE A 236 -15.72 45.72 -9.83
CA ILE A 236 -16.34 46.43 -10.97
C ILE A 236 -17.86 46.31 -10.92
N ARG A 237 -18.42 45.16 -10.50
CA ARG A 237 -19.86 44.97 -10.30
C ARG A 237 -20.39 45.75 -9.09
N GLU A 238 -19.60 45.81 -7.98
CA GLU A 238 -19.89 46.64 -6.82
C GLU A 238 -19.92 48.15 -7.19
N GLU A 239 -18.96 48.62 -7.99
CA GLU A 239 -18.93 50.00 -8.51
C GLU A 239 -20.07 50.29 -9.53
N LEU A 240 -20.47 49.28 -10.27
CA LEU A 240 -21.62 49.34 -11.18
C LEU A 240 -22.98 49.15 -10.48
N GLY A 241 -22.96 48.85 -9.16
CA GLY A 241 -24.17 48.62 -8.38
C GLY A 241 -24.85 47.27 -8.63
N GLU A 242 -24.12 46.32 -9.24
CA GLU A 242 -24.63 45.00 -9.61
C GLU A 242 -24.46 43.92 -8.48
N ASP A 243 -23.64 44.18 -7.45
CA ASP A 243 -23.47 43.28 -6.29
C ASP A 243 -24.38 43.70 -5.12
N ASN A 244 -25.66 43.65 -5.36
CA ASN A 244 -26.62 43.75 -4.29
C ASN A 244 -27.02 42.34 -3.83
N PRO A 245 -26.94 41.98 -2.52
CA PRO A 245 -27.49 40.74 -2.00
C PRO A 245 -28.94 40.47 -2.43
N LEU A 246 -29.66 41.51 -2.74
CA LEU A 246 -30.99 41.44 -3.33
C LEU A 246 -30.98 40.81 -4.74
N SER A 247 -29.96 41.09 -5.57
CA SER A 247 -29.84 40.54 -6.93
C SER A 247 -29.54 39.02 -6.89
N ASP A 248 -28.57 38.60 -6.05
CA ASP A 248 -28.24 37.18 -5.89
C ASP A 248 -29.41 36.39 -5.28
N ALA A 249 -30.07 36.96 -4.29
CA ALA A 249 -31.23 36.34 -3.67
C ALA A 249 -32.41 36.21 -4.64
N ASP A 250 -32.62 37.18 -5.53
CA ASP A 250 -33.66 37.09 -6.57
C ASP A 250 -33.32 36.03 -7.61
N GLU A 251 -32.02 35.82 -7.90
CA GLU A 251 -31.57 34.74 -8.76
C GLU A 251 -31.79 33.40 -8.07
N TYR A 252 -31.42 33.25 -6.79
CA TYR A 252 -31.65 32.05 -6.00
C TYR A 252 -33.15 31.73 -5.87
N GLU A 253 -34.01 32.71 -5.76
CA GLU A 253 -35.45 32.48 -5.79
C GLU A 253 -35.96 31.97 -7.15
N LYS A 254 -35.43 32.47 -8.25
CA LYS A 254 -35.74 31.93 -9.59
C LYS A 254 -35.30 30.47 -9.71
N GLN A 255 -34.08 30.16 -9.24
CA GLN A 255 -33.58 28.81 -9.22
C GLN A 255 -34.41 27.90 -8.31
N LEU A 256 -34.82 28.40 -7.12
CA LEU A 256 -35.70 27.64 -6.19
C LEU A 256 -37.08 27.34 -6.81
N LYS A 257 -37.66 28.29 -7.55
CA LYS A 257 -38.94 28.05 -8.26
C LYS A 257 -38.81 26.96 -9.32
N ALA A 258 -37.67 26.93 -10.04
CA ALA A 258 -37.37 25.92 -11.05
C ALA A 258 -36.96 24.57 -10.46
N LEU A 259 -36.49 24.53 -9.21
CA LEU A 259 -35.98 23.34 -8.53
C LEU A 259 -37.08 22.31 -8.38
N LYS A 260 -36.77 21.05 -8.74
CA LYS A 260 -37.67 19.89 -8.56
C LYS A 260 -37.40 19.23 -7.20
N ALA A 261 -37.86 19.87 -6.11
CA ALA A 261 -37.72 19.35 -4.76
C ALA A 261 -39.05 19.30 -4.02
N ASP A 262 -39.12 18.62 -2.89
CA ASP A 262 -40.29 18.58 -2.01
C ASP A 262 -40.60 19.96 -1.42
N LYS A 263 -41.86 20.15 -1.05
CA LYS A 263 -42.33 21.40 -0.46
C LYS A 263 -41.54 21.77 0.82
N GLU A 264 -41.30 20.78 1.69
CA GLU A 264 -40.56 20.99 2.94
C GLU A 264 -39.12 21.46 2.66
N THR A 265 -38.44 20.86 1.69
CA THR A 265 -37.10 21.24 1.25
C THR A 265 -37.09 22.65 0.67
N LYS A 266 -38.06 22.98 -0.20
CA LYS A 266 -38.19 24.32 -0.77
C LYS A 266 -38.44 25.37 0.29
N ASP A 267 -39.31 25.07 1.26
CA ASP A 267 -39.65 26.03 2.35
C ASP A 267 -38.45 26.30 3.25
N LYS A 268 -37.57 25.29 3.46
CA LYS A 268 -36.31 25.48 4.22
C LYS A 268 -35.31 26.29 3.44
N ILE A 269 -35.12 26.02 2.15
CA ILE A 269 -34.22 26.79 1.28
C ILE A 269 -34.69 28.24 1.17
N HIS A 270 -35.98 28.45 1.03
CA HIS A 270 -36.56 29.79 0.96
C HIS A 270 -36.28 30.61 2.24
N ARG A 271 -36.37 30.00 3.43
CA ARG A 271 -36.02 30.67 4.68
C ARG A 271 -34.55 31.07 4.73
N GLU A 272 -33.65 30.23 4.23
CA GLU A 272 -32.22 30.59 4.16
C GLU A 272 -31.94 31.68 3.13
N ILE A 273 -32.70 31.73 2.02
CA ILE A 273 -32.64 32.86 1.05
C ILE A 273 -33.10 34.15 1.70
N GLU A 274 -34.25 34.12 2.44
CA GLU A 274 -34.73 35.29 3.17
C GLU A 274 -33.73 35.78 4.24
N ARG A 275 -33.07 34.80 4.93
CA ARG A 275 -32.01 35.13 5.87
C ARG A 275 -30.81 35.78 5.17
N PHE A 276 -30.44 35.30 3.98
CA PHE A 276 -29.38 35.88 3.16
C PHE A 276 -29.68 37.30 2.71
N LYS A 277 -30.95 37.59 2.33
CA LYS A 277 -31.41 38.95 2.01
C LYS A 277 -31.28 39.92 3.17
N ALA A 278 -31.51 39.45 4.39
CA ALA A 278 -31.46 40.28 5.60
C ALA A 278 -30.02 40.55 6.10
N MET A 279 -29.01 39.89 5.54
CA MET A 279 -27.62 40.05 5.96
C MET A 279 -26.94 41.24 5.26
N PRO A 280 -26.02 41.92 5.97
CA PRO A 280 -25.20 42.96 5.33
C PRO A 280 -24.32 42.33 4.24
N GLY A 281 -24.29 42.90 3.06
CA GLY A 281 -23.44 42.45 1.97
C GLY A 281 -21.94 42.44 2.37
N GLY A 282 -21.20 41.40 1.96
CA GLY A 282 -19.76 41.29 2.25
C GLY A 282 -19.41 40.77 3.64
N SER A 283 -20.38 40.41 4.51
CA SER A 283 -20.09 39.75 5.78
C SER A 283 -19.58 38.31 5.59
N GLN A 284 -18.71 37.83 6.48
CA GLN A 284 -18.22 36.46 6.44
C GLN A 284 -19.36 35.43 6.52
N GLU A 285 -20.39 35.73 7.29
CA GLU A 285 -21.58 34.91 7.44
C GLU A 285 -22.41 34.85 6.14
N ALA A 286 -22.53 35.96 5.42
CA ALA A 286 -23.19 36.02 4.11
C ALA A 286 -22.45 35.16 3.07
N ASN A 287 -21.10 35.17 3.09
CA ASN A 287 -20.31 34.34 2.18
C ASN A 287 -20.48 32.81 2.48
N VAL A 288 -20.52 32.42 3.75
CA VAL A 288 -20.80 31.02 4.14
C VAL A 288 -22.20 30.61 3.69
N LEU A 289 -23.20 31.49 3.87
CA LEU A 289 -24.58 31.21 3.47
C LEU A 289 -24.73 31.18 1.94
N ARG A 290 -24.00 32.03 1.21
CA ARG A 290 -23.92 32.01 -0.26
C ARG A 290 -23.44 30.64 -0.75
N MET A 291 -22.30 30.17 -0.28
CA MET A 291 -21.75 28.84 -0.65
C MET A 291 -22.73 27.71 -0.32
N TYR A 292 -23.43 27.82 0.81
CA TYR A 292 -24.45 26.85 1.20
C TYR A 292 -25.62 26.85 0.21
N LEU A 293 -26.19 28.03 -0.12
CA LEU A 293 -27.29 28.16 -1.04
C LEU A 293 -26.94 27.68 -2.44
N GLU A 294 -25.76 28.04 -2.96
CA GLU A 294 -25.24 27.52 -4.24
C GLU A 294 -25.15 26.00 -4.24
N THR A 295 -24.61 25.43 -3.17
CA THR A 295 -24.50 23.96 -3.05
C THR A 295 -25.86 23.28 -3.04
N VAL A 296 -26.83 23.81 -2.26
CA VAL A 296 -28.13 23.17 -2.10
C VAL A 296 -29.00 23.35 -3.35
N LEU A 297 -28.91 24.50 -4.03
CA LEU A 297 -29.64 24.78 -5.28
C LEU A 297 -29.09 23.96 -6.47
N ASP A 298 -27.79 23.63 -6.47
CA ASP A 298 -27.13 22.80 -7.48
C ASP A 298 -27.46 21.30 -7.34
N LEU A 299 -27.97 20.85 -6.17
CA LEU A 299 -28.28 19.44 -5.94
C LEU A 299 -29.44 18.97 -6.83
N PRO A 300 -29.33 17.79 -7.42
CA PRO A 300 -30.34 17.23 -8.30
C PRO A 300 -31.49 16.52 -7.51
N TRP A 301 -32.26 17.23 -6.71
CA TRP A 301 -33.24 16.67 -5.77
C TRP A 301 -34.17 15.62 -6.36
N LYS A 302 -34.85 15.90 -7.46
CA LYS A 302 -35.76 14.98 -8.20
C LYS A 302 -35.49 15.00 -9.70
N LYS A 303 -34.30 15.36 -10.11
CA LYS A 303 -33.91 15.37 -11.51
C LYS A 303 -33.37 13.98 -11.88
N VAL A 304 -34.18 13.16 -12.54
CA VAL A 304 -33.84 11.79 -12.95
C VAL A 304 -33.35 11.74 -14.40
N SER A 305 -32.35 10.92 -14.68
CA SER A 305 -32.00 10.49 -16.02
C SER A 305 -32.94 9.39 -16.48
N LYS A 306 -33.17 9.30 -17.79
CA LYS A 306 -34.01 8.21 -18.36
C LYS A 306 -33.15 6.96 -18.47
N ASP A 307 -33.43 5.98 -17.61
CA ASP A 307 -32.75 4.68 -17.61
C ASP A 307 -33.11 3.87 -18.85
N ASN A 308 -32.12 3.13 -19.39
CA ASN A 308 -32.33 2.13 -20.42
C ASN A 308 -32.60 0.79 -19.74
N ASN A 309 -33.80 0.22 -19.97
CA ASN A 309 -34.24 -1.03 -19.37
C ASN A 309 -34.08 -2.24 -20.34
N ASN A 310 -33.42 -2.07 -21.46
CA ASN A 310 -33.20 -3.15 -22.42
C ASN A 310 -32.00 -4.01 -22.02
N ILE A 311 -32.27 -5.20 -21.51
CA ILE A 311 -31.28 -6.17 -21.03
C ILE A 311 -30.38 -6.64 -22.16
N SER A 312 -30.93 -6.93 -23.37
CA SER A 312 -30.13 -7.35 -24.52
C SER A 312 -29.15 -6.26 -24.98
N HIS A 313 -29.55 -5.00 -24.87
CA HIS A 313 -28.64 -3.87 -25.14
C HIS A 313 -27.53 -3.78 -24.08
N ALA A 314 -27.87 -4.00 -22.81
CA ALA A 314 -26.89 -4.01 -21.73
C ALA A 314 -25.86 -5.14 -21.92
N GLU A 315 -26.33 -6.33 -22.28
CA GLU A 315 -25.48 -7.48 -22.59
C GLU A 315 -24.54 -7.17 -23.76
N ALA A 316 -25.03 -6.60 -24.84
CA ALA A 316 -24.21 -6.22 -26.01
C ALA A 316 -23.10 -5.23 -25.64
N ILE A 317 -23.39 -4.24 -24.78
CA ILE A 317 -22.39 -3.26 -24.31
C ILE A 317 -21.36 -3.94 -23.41
N LEU A 318 -21.77 -4.77 -22.45
CA LEU A 318 -20.87 -5.48 -21.56
C LEU A 318 -19.92 -6.41 -22.33
N ASN A 319 -20.44 -7.10 -23.36
CA ASN A 319 -19.65 -7.97 -24.23
C ASN A 319 -18.70 -7.19 -25.16
N ALA A 320 -19.11 -6.02 -25.62
CA ALA A 320 -18.26 -5.15 -26.44
C ALA A 320 -17.12 -4.52 -25.63
N ASP A 321 -17.34 -4.21 -24.34
CA ASP A 321 -16.37 -3.54 -23.51
C ASP A 321 -15.41 -4.48 -22.76
N HIS A 322 -15.82 -5.71 -22.51
CA HIS A 322 -15.09 -6.65 -21.66
C HIS A 322 -15.03 -8.03 -22.31
N TYR A 323 -13.83 -8.54 -22.49
CA TYR A 323 -13.61 -9.95 -22.86
C TYR A 323 -13.60 -10.81 -21.59
N GLY A 324 -14.27 -11.98 -21.65
CA GLY A 324 -14.43 -12.87 -20.50
C GLY A 324 -15.35 -12.30 -19.43
N LEU A 325 -15.12 -12.65 -18.17
CA LEU A 325 -15.94 -12.24 -17.01
C LEU A 325 -17.41 -12.69 -17.09
N GLU A 326 -17.68 -13.86 -17.70
CA GLU A 326 -19.03 -14.31 -17.99
C GLU A 326 -19.91 -14.37 -16.74
N LYS A 327 -19.44 -14.97 -15.64
CA LYS A 327 -20.16 -15.02 -14.35
C LYS A 327 -20.51 -13.62 -13.82
N VAL A 328 -19.59 -12.65 -13.96
CA VAL A 328 -19.80 -11.27 -13.49
C VAL A 328 -20.87 -10.58 -14.36
N LYS A 329 -20.79 -10.74 -15.67
CA LYS A 329 -21.78 -10.19 -16.62
C LYS A 329 -23.16 -10.77 -16.37
N GLU A 330 -23.27 -12.11 -16.24
CA GLU A 330 -24.51 -12.81 -15.96
C GLU A 330 -25.17 -12.30 -14.68
N ARG A 331 -24.43 -12.22 -13.57
CA ARG A 331 -24.91 -11.66 -12.31
C ARG A 331 -25.39 -10.22 -12.42
N ILE A 332 -24.66 -9.39 -13.16
CA ILE A 332 -25.07 -8.01 -13.42
C ILE A 332 -26.37 -7.98 -14.23
N LEU A 333 -26.51 -8.82 -15.24
CA LEU A 333 -27.74 -8.91 -16.05
C LEU A 333 -28.94 -9.42 -15.25
N GLU A 334 -28.76 -10.44 -14.39
CA GLU A 334 -29.78 -10.90 -13.44
C GLU A 334 -30.25 -9.76 -12.52
N TYR A 335 -29.29 -9.03 -11.94
CA TYR A 335 -29.58 -7.87 -11.10
C TYR A 335 -30.38 -6.80 -11.86
N LEU A 336 -29.99 -6.50 -13.10
CA LEU A 336 -30.71 -5.55 -13.94
C LEU A 336 -32.12 -6.01 -14.27
N ALA A 337 -32.31 -7.33 -14.50
CA ALA A 337 -33.62 -7.92 -14.76
C ALA A 337 -34.57 -7.77 -13.56
N VAL A 338 -34.07 -8.08 -12.35
CA VAL A 338 -34.84 -7.88 -11.10
C VAL A 338 -35.22 -6.41 -10.91
N ARG A 339 -34.30 -5.49 -11.15
CA ARG A 339 -34.55 -4.04 -11.03
C ARG A 339 -35.61 -3.55 -12.01
N VAL A 340 -35.60 -4.05 -13.23
CA VAL A 340 -36.63 -3.71 -14.24
C VAL A 340 -38.00 -4.22 -13.82
N LEU A 341 -38.07 -5.43 -13.24
CA LEU A 341 -39.33 -6.05 -12.80
C LEU A 341 -39.91 -5.41 -11.54
N THR A 342 -39.08 -5.12 -10.56
CA THR A 342 -39.53 -4.62 -9.26
C THR A 342 -39.88 -3.14 -9.26
N LYS A 343 -39.38 -2.34 -10.19
CA LYS A 343 -39.55 -0.87 -10.28
C LYS A 343 -39.24 -0.13 -8.97
N LYS A 344 -38.64 -0.79 -8.00
CA LYS A 344 -38.24 -0.22 -6.69
C LYS A 344 -36.75 -0.41 -6.48
N GLY A 345 -36.12 0.61 -5.89
CA GLY A 345 -34.68 0.65 -5.65
C GLY A 345 -34.14 -0.23 -4.51
N THR A 346 -34.88 -1.28 -4.12
CA THR A 346 -34.51 -2.19 -3.01
C THR A 346 -33.58 -3.34 -3.46
N SER A 347 -32.67 -3.09 -4.39
CA SER A 347 -31.76 -4.13 -4.86
C SER A 347 -30.50 -4.16 -3.98
N PRO A 348 -29.94 -5.35 -3.68
CA PRO A 348 -28.69 -5.46 -2.94
C PRO A 348 -27.56 -4.70 -3.66
N ILE A 349 -26.58 -4.28 -2.91
CA ILE A 349 -25.43 -3.55 -3.44
C ILE A 349 -24.45 -4.55 -4.01
N ILE A 350 -24.06 -4.40 -5.26
CA ILE A 350 -23.07 -5.26 -5.88
C ILE A 350 -21.67 -4.87 -5.38
N CYS A 351 -20.93 -5.83 -4.81
CA CYS A 351 -19.54 -5.66 -4.46
C CYS A 351 -18.64 -6.55 -5.33
N LEU A 352 -17.85 -5.93 -6.19
CA LEU A 352 -16.89 -6.65 -7.05
C LEU A 352 -15.59 -6.86 -6.28
N VAL A 353 -15.27 -8.10 -5.94
CA VAL A 353 -14.09 -8.46 -5.15
C VAL A 353 -13.10 -9.25 -6.00
N GLY A 354 -11.81 -8.90 -5.94
CA GLY A 354 -10.78 -9.64 -6.66
C GLY A 354 -9.48 -8.87 -6.81
N PRO A 355 -8.46 -9.46 -7.43
CA PRO A 355 -7.13 -8.87 -7.55
C PRO A 355 -7.14 -7.53 -8.28
N PRO A 356 -6.12 -6.67 -8.07
CA PRO A 356 -6.01 -5.41 -8.77
C PRO A 356 -5.82 -5.63 -10.28
N GLY A 357 -6.38 -4.74 -11.10
CA GLY A 357 -6.22 -4.78 -12.56
C GLY A 357 -7.14 -5.75 -13.29
N THR A 358 -8.11 -6.39 -12.63
CA THR A 358 -9.09 -7.31 -13.23
C THR A 358 -10.34 -6.61 -13.81
N GLY A 359 -10.31 -5.29 -13.93
CA GLY A 359 -11.39 -4.55 -14.62
C GLY A 359 -12.59 -4.15 -13.75
N LYS A 360 -12.57 -4.33 -12.43
CA LYS A 360 -13.69 -3.98 -11.51
C LYS A 360 -14.26 -2.58 -11.73
N THR A 361 -13.39 -1.58 -11.76
CA THR A 361 -13.80 -0.17 -11.96
C THR A 361 -14.30 0.08 -13.40
N SER A 362 -13.75 -0.62 -14.40
CA SER A 362 -14.18 -0.46 -15.80
C SER A 362 -15.55 -1.09 -16.06
N ILE A 363 -15.83 -2.24 -15.45
CA ILE A 363 -17.14 -2.89 -15.63
C ILE A 363 -18.26 -2.06 -15.02
N ALA A 364 -18.03 -1.42 -13.86
CA ALA A 364 -19.01 -0.48 -13.27
C ALA A 364 -19.33 0.70 -14.21
N ARG A 365 -18.33 1.21 -14.92
CA ARG A 365 -18.52 2.27 -15.94
C ARG A 365 -19.34 1.76 -17.12
N SER A 366 -19.08 0.53 -17.57
CA SER A 366 -19.82 -0.08 -18.67
C SER A 366 -21.28 -0.36 -18.29
N VAL A 367 -21.54 -0.74 -17.04
CA VAL A 367 -22.90 -0.86 -16.50
C VAL A 367 -23.62 0.49 -16.53
N ALA A 368 -22.96 1.58 -16.11
CA ALA A 368 -23.54 2.92 -16.18
C ALA A 368 -23.92 3.31 -17.61
N ARG A 369 -23.01 3.03 -18.57
CA ARG A 369 -23.25 3.27 -20.00
C ARG A 369 -24.42 2.41 -20.52
N ALA A 370 -24.48 1.15 -20.16
CA ALA A 370 -25.52 0.23 -20.58
C ALA A 370 -26.91 0.65 -20.11
N LEU A 371 -26.99 1.21 -18.89
CA LEU A 371 -28.20 1.73 -18.28
C LEU A 371 -28.51 3.18 -18.64
N ASN A 372 -27.66 3.85 -19.40
CA ASN A 372 -27.71 5.29 -19.66
C ASN A 372 -27.75 6.13 -18.36
N LYS A 373 -27.00 5.70 -17.32
CA LYS A 373 -26.86 6.40 -16.05
C LYS A 373 -25.64 7.32 -16.04
N GLN A 374 -25.73 8.43 -15.35
CA GLN A 374 -24.57 9.23 -15.03
C GLN A 374 -23.68 8.44 -14.08
N TYR A 375 -22.38 8.42 -14.36
CA TYR A 375 -21.38 7.67 -13.59
C TYR A 375 -20.56 8.62 -12.73
N VAL A 376 -20.48 8.35 -11.43
CA VAL A 376 -19.61 9.03 -10.51
C VAL A 376 -18.81 8.00 -9.69
N ARG A 377 -17.58 8.38 -9.31
CA ARG A 377 -16.68 7.51 -8.55
C ARG A 377 -16.24 8.21 -7.27
N ILE A 378 -16.37 7.53 -6.15
CA ILE A 378 -15.85 7.92 -4.86
C ILE A 378 -14.74 6.92 -4.49
N SER A 379 -13.51 7.39 -4.31
CA SER A 379 -12.44 6.56 -3.74
C SER A 379 -12.54 6.60 -2.23
N LEU A 380 -12.73 5.43 -1.62
CA LEU A 380 -12.80 5.27 -0.16
C LEU A 380 -11.43 4.98 0.45
N GLY A 381 -10.43 4.66 -0.37
CA GLY A 381 -9.05 4.46 0.09
C GLY A 381 -8.45 5.77 0.63
N GLY A 382 -8.09 5.76 1.92
CA GLY A 382 -7.52 6.91 2.61
C GLY A 382 -8.55 7.84 3.29
N ILE A 383 -9.80 7.41 3.39
CA ILE A 383 -10.82 8.08 4.22
C ILE A 383 -10.68 7.57 5.64
N HIS A 384 -10.45 8.50 6.57
CA HIS A 384 -10.23 8.21 8.01
C HIS A 384 -11.26 8.90 8.92
N ASP A 385 -12.10 9.79 8.38
CA ASP A 385 -13.05 10.60 9.14
C ASP A 385 -14.47 10.44 8.56
N GLU A 386 -15.45 10.22 9.45
CA GLU A 386 -16.87 10.23 9.10
C GLU A 386 -17.28 11.53 8.36
N ALA A 387 -16.68 12.65 8.74
CA ALA A 387 -16.95 13.94 8.13
C ALA A 387 -16.60 14.02 6.63
N GLU A 388 -15.67 13.17 6.13
CA GLU A 388 -15.44 13.08 4.69
C GLU A 388 -16.65 12.47 3.94
N VAL A 389 -17.40 11.58 4.57
CA VAL A 389 -18.60 10.95 3.97
C VAL A 389 -19.82 11.83 4.14
N ARG A 390 -20.03 12.37 5.35
CA ARG A 390 -21.23 13.11 5.76
C ARG A 390 -21.08 14.65 5.76
N GLY A 391 -19.88 15.17 5.46
CA GLY A 391 -19.60 16.60 5.50
C GLY A 391 -19.40 17.16 6.90
N HIS A 392 -18.97 18.41 6.97
CA HIS A 392 -18.79 19.18 8.20
C HIS A 392 -19.97 20.09 8.44
N ARG A 393 -20.31 20.35 9.70
CA ARG A 393 -21.39 21.29 10.02
C ARG A 393 -21.11 22.67 9.41
N LYS A 394 -22.08 23.24 8.71
CA LYS A 394 -21.98 24.54 8.00
C LYS A 394 -21.50 25.73 8.84
N THR A 395 -21.54 25.60 10.17
CA THR A 395 -21.08 26.63 11.11
C THR A 395 -19.56 26.73 11.25
N TYR A 396 -18.81 25.78 10.76
CA TYR A 396 -17.35 25.81 10.82
C TYR A 396 -16.77 26.54 9.61
N VAL A 397 -15.70 27.31 9.83
CA VAL A 397 -14.96 27.97 8.74
C VAL A 397 -14.30 26.87 7.88
N GLY A 398 -14.56 26.90 6.59
CA GLY A 398 -14.08 25.89 5.65
C GLY A 398 -14.92 24.60 5.60
N ALA A 399 -16.12 24.60 6.17
CA ALA A 399 -17.05 23.48 6.06
C ALA A 399 -17.38 23.16 4.59
N MET A 400 -17.41 21.87 4.28
CA MET A 400 -17.73 21.35 2.95
C MET A 400 -18.74 20.20 3.06
N PRO A 401 -19.57 19.99 2.02
CA PRO A 401 -20.44 18.81 1.96
C PRO A 401 -19.62 17.53 1.90
N GLY A 402 -20.21 16.43 2.33
CA GLY A 402 -19.61 15.11 2.24
C GLY A 402 -19.45 14.64 0.79
N ARG A 403 -18.57 13.64 0.62
CA ARG A 403 -18.27 13.08 -0.71
C ARG A 403 -19.50 12.49 -1.42
N ILE A 404 -20.48 12.01 -0.66
CA ILE A 404 -21.74 11.49 -1.23
C ILE A 404 -22.52 12.63 -1.90
N VAL A 405 -22.68 13.75 -1.19
CA VAL A 405 -23.40 14.93 -1.69
C VAL A 405 -22.65 15.55 -2.87
N GLU A 406 -21.35 15.66 -2.78
CA GLU A 406 -20.53 16.17 -3.87
C GLU A 406 -20.62 15.28 -5.12
N ALA A 407 -20.64 13.96 -4.95
CA ALA A 407 -20.84 13.02 -6.06
C ALA A 407 -22.25 13.15 -6.67
N MET A 408 -23.28 13.40 -5.87
CA MET A 408 -24.63 13.70 -6.37
C MET A 408 -24.66 14.99 -7.18
N ARG A 409 -23.96 16.03 -6.73
CA ARG A 409 -23.83 17.30 -7.43
C ARG A 409 -23.13 17.14 -8.78
N GLN A 410 -22.00 16.41 -8.80
CA GLN A 410 -21.25 16.10 -10.02
C GLN A 410 -22.08 15.28 -11.03
N ALA A 411 -22.89 14.35 -10.54
CA ALA A 411 -23.79 13.57 -11.38
C ALA A 411 -24.87 14.41 -12.05
N GLY A 412 -25.35 15.46 -11.38
CA GLY A 412 -26.42 16.33 -11.85
C GLY A 412 -27.78 15.63 -12.03
N VAL A 413 -27.92 14.40 -11.50
CA VAL A 413 -29.15 13.60 -11.49
C VAL A 413 -29.29 12.89 -10.16
N SER A 414 -30.53 12.57 -9.74
CA SER A 414 -30.82 11.89 -8.47
C SER A 414 -30.73 10.36 -8.56
N ASN A 415 -30.55 9.78 -9.76
CA ASN A 415 -30.44 8.34 -9.99
C ASN A 415 -29.11 7.92 -10.67
N PRO A 416 -27.96 8.45 -10.26
CA PRO A 416 -26.68 8.06 -10.88
C PRO A 416 -26.31 6.62 -10.55
N LEU A 417 -25.28 6.11 -11.24
CA LEU A 417 -24.47 5.00 -10.75
C LEU A 417 -23.30 5.57 -9.98
N MET A 418 -23.22 5.22 -8.70
CA MET A 418 -22.15 5.65 -7.80
C MET A 418 -21.22 4.48 -7.50
N LEU A 419 -19.97 4.59 -7.92
CA LEU A 419 -18.94 3.59 -7.64
C LEU A 419 -18.21 3.95 -6.35
N LEU A 420 -18.29 3.07 -5.36
CA LEU A 420 -17.52 3.12 -4.11
C LEU A 420 -16.27 2.27 -4.28
N ASP A 421 -15.16 2.91 -4.62
CA ASP A 421 -13.93 2.20 -4.99
C ASP A 421 -13.04 1.99 -3.77
N GLU A 422 -12.44 0.80 -3.64
CA GLU A 422 -11.54 0.40 -2.56
C GLU A 422 -12.20 0.41 -1.16
N ILE A 423 -13.40 -0.17 -1.03
CA ILE A 423 -14.14 -0.24 0.24
C ILE A 423 -13.41 -1.08 1.31
N ASP A 424 -12.54 -1.99 0.91
CA ASP A 424 -11.67 -2.80 1.76
C ASP A 424 -10.56 -2.00 2.47
N LYS A 425 -10.37 -0.74 2.09
CA LYS A 425 -9.38 0.17 2.69
C LYS A 425 -9.98 1.19 3.66
N VAL A 426 -11.25 1.07 3.95
CA VAL A 426 -11.91 1.90 4.95
C VAL A 426 -11.42 1.48 6.33
N SER A 427 -10.70 2.38 7.02
CA SER A 427 -10.19 2.12 8.36
C SER A 427 -11.25 2.34 9.44
N SER A 428 -11.20 1.51 10.49
CA SER A 428 -11.98 1.67 11.72
C SER A 428 -11.13 2.35 12.80
N ASP A 429 -10.64 3.56 12.55
CA ASP A 429 -9.81 4.28 13.50
C ASP A 429 -10.64 5.06 14.54
N TYR A 430 -10.01 5.35 15.70
CA TYR A 430 -10.58 5.97 16.89
C TYR A 430 -11.22 7.36 16.70
N LYS A 431 -11.22 7.96 15.52
CA LYS A 431 -11.69 9.34 15.26
C LYS A 431 -13.05 9.48 14.61
N GLY A 432 -13.79 8.39 14.42
CA GLY A 432 -15.10 8.41 13.79
C GLY A 432 -15.34 7.12 13.03
N ASP A 433 -16.55 6.58 13.12
CA ASP A 433 -16.89 5.33 12.47
C ASP A 433 -17.36 5.60 11.02
N THR A 434 -16.41 5.70 10.10
CA THR A 434 -16.67 5.82 8.65
C THR A 434 -17.59 4.69 8.15
N SER A 435 -17.50 3.51 8.77
CA SER A 435 -18.33 2.36 8.43
C SER A 435 -19.79 2.61 8.78
N SER A 436 -20.09 3.22 9.93
CA SER A 436 -21.46 3.59 10.32
C SER A 436 -22.05 4.63 9.37
N ALA A 437 -21.25 5.61 8.90
CA ALA A 437 -21.71 6.56 7.90
C ALA A 437 -22.06 5.88 6.57
N LEU A 438 -21.25 4.92 6.13
CA LEU A 438 -21.51 4.14 4.92
C LEU A 438 -22.72 3.20 5.08
N LEU A 439 -22.95 2.65 6.28
CA LEU A 439 -24.13 1.84 6.56
C LEU A 439 -25.42 2.63 6.32
N GLU A 440 -25.50 3.90 6.76
CA GLU A 440 -26.69 4.73 6.49
C GLU A 440 -26.87 5.01 4.99
N VAL A 441 -25.77 5.22 4.25
CA VAL A 441 -25.83 5.44 2.79
C VAL A 441 -26.29 4.20 2.06
N LEU A 442 -25.87 3.03 2.51
CA LEU A 442 -26.08 1.75 1.82
C LEU A 442 -27.33 1.00 2.30
N ASP A 443 -27.89 1.37 3.44
CA ASP A 443 -29.12 0.77 3.94
C ASP A 443 -30.35 1.31 3.22
N SER A 444 -31.09 0.46 2.53
CA SER A 444 -32.26 0.85 1.76
C SER A 444 -33.42 1.46 2.59
N GLU A 445 -33.45 1.18 3.91
CA GLU A 445 -34.43 1.76 4.83
C GLU A 445 -34.05 3.16 5.30
N GLN A 446 -32.75 3.43 5.40
CA GLN A 446 -32.21 4.68 5.93
C GLN A 446 -31.86 5.68 4.82
N ASN A 447 -31.39 5.21 3.67
CA ASN A 447 -30.86 6.06 2.59
C ASN A 447 -31.92 6.96 1.92
N VAL A 448 -33.20 6.69 2.10
CA VAL A 448 -34.31 7.55 1.63
C VAL A 448 -34.28 8.92 2.30
N LYS A 449 -33.69 9.01 3.48
CA LYS A 449 -33.61 10.24 4.27
C LYS A 449 -32.17 10.52 4.74
N PHE A 450 -31.19 10.21 3.91
CA PHE A 450 -29.79 10.49 4.22
C PHE A 450 -29.58 11.95 4.56
N ARG A 451 -28.85 12.24 5.64
CA ARG A 451 -28.53 13.59 6.08
C ARG A 451 -27.03 13.84 6.11
N ASP A 452 -26.62 14.75 5.26
CA ASP A 452 -25.30 15.34 5.28
C ASP A 452 -25.26 16.47 6.32
N HIS A 453 -24.18 16.58 7.08
CA HIS A 453 -24.04 17.57 8.15
C HIS A 453 -23.90 19.01 7.62
N TYR A 454 -23.44 19.18 6.38
CA TYR A 454 -23.37 20.50 5.74
C TYR A 454 -24.74 20.91 5.19
N VAL A 455 -25.39 20.01 4.47
CA VAL A 455 -26.66 20.28 3.81
C VAL A 455 -27.84 20.33 4.80
N GLU A 456 -27.83 19.47 5.81
CA GLU A 456 -28.88 19.35 6.87
C GLU A 456 -30.29 19.09 6.34
N LEU A 457 -30.45 18.85 5.06
CA LEU A 457 -31.70 18.49 4.42
C LEU A 457 -31.70 16.99 4.07
N PRO A 458 -32.85 16.29 4.16
CA PRO A 458 -32.93 14.89 3.78
C PRO A 458 -32.74 14.73 2.26
N ILE A 459 -31.78 13.91 1.86
CA ILE A 459 -31.49 13.59 0.47
C ILE A 459 -31.90 12.13 0.23
N ASP A 460 -32.69 11.92 -0.80
CA ASP A 460 -33.14 10.58 -1.19
C ASP A 460 -32.10 9.89 -2.09
N LEU A 461 -31.43 8.91 -1.55
CA LEU A 461 -30.44 8.08 -2.27
C LEU A 461 -31.02 6.74 -2.77
N SER A 462 -32.32 6.46 -2.57
CA SER A 462 -32.95 5.18 -2.91
C SER A 462 -32.89 4.84 -4.41
N ASN A 463 -32.77 5.83 -5.29
CA ASN A 463 -32.67 5.66 -6.74
C ASN A 463 -31.23 5.58 -7.24
N VAL A 464 -30.25 5.78 -6.36
CA VAL A 464 -28.82 5.64 -6.68
C VAL A 464 -28.49 4.15 -6.86
N LEU A 465 -27.78 3.81 -7.90
CA LEU A 465 -27.22 2.48 -8.08
C LEU A 465 -25.82 2.45 -7.51
N PHE A 466 -25.66 1.83 -6.34
CA PHE A 466 -24.35 1.66 -5.72
C PHE A 466 -23.66 0.40 -6.24
N ILE A 467 -22.41 0.52 -6.63
CA ILE A 467 -21.50 -0.60 -6.89
C ILE A 467 -20.25 -0.34 -6.05
N ALA A 468 -19.83 -1.34 -5.29
CA ALA A 468 -18.59 -1.30 -4.53
C ALA A 468 -17.49 -2.12 -5.21
N THR A 469 -16.22 -1.77 -4.97
CA THR A 469 -15.07 -2.60 -5.36
C THR A 469 -14.17 -2.85 -4.17
N ALA A 470 -13.61 -4.03 -4.09
CA ALA A 470 -12.64 -4.42 -3.08
C ALA A 470 -11.57 -5.34 -3.67
N ASN A 471 -10.42 -5.43 -3.04
CA ASN A 471 -9.42 -6.44 -3.38
C ASN A 471 -9.60 -7.71 -2.55
N THR A 472 -10.07 -7.57 -1.30
CA THR A 472 -10.36 -8.66 -0.37
C THR A 472 -11.63 -8.37 0.42
N THR A 473 -12.31 -9.43 0.89
CA THR A 473 -13.45 -9.30 1.81
C THR A 473 -13.02 -9.25 3.27
N GLN A 474 -11.81 -9.70 3.58
CA GLN A 474 -11.34 -9.89 4.97
C GLN A 474 -11.27 -8.60 5.79
N THR A 475 -11.01 -7.48 5.14
CA THR A 475 -10.89 -6.16 5.78
C THR A 475 -12.18 -5.34 5.75
N ILE A 476 -13.22 -5.85 5.05
CA ILE A 476 -14.53 -5.17 5.02
C ILE A 476 -15.26 -5.49 6.32
N PRO A 477 -15.76 -4.48 7.04
CA PRO A 477 -16.58 -4.70 8.24
C PRO A 477 -17.79 -5.59 7.96
N GLY A 478 -18.04 -6.58 8.84
CA GLY A 478 -19.13 -7.55 8.68
C GLY A 478 -20.51 -6.93 8.37
N PRO A 479 -20.94 -5.88 9.12
CA PRO A 479 -22.23 -5.23 8.84
C PRO A 479 -22.37 -4.60 7.45
N LEU A 480 -21.26 -4.15 6.86
CA LEU A 480 -21.27 -3.66 5.47
C LEU A 480 -21.33 -4.82 4.49
N LEU A 481 -20.59 -5.90 4.76
CA LEU A 481 -20.54 -7.08 3.90
C LEU A 481 -21.93 -7.77 3.82
N ASP A 482 -22.66 -7.82 4.93
CA ASP A 482 -24.01 -8.40 5.00
C ASP A 482 -25.06 -7.69 4.11
N ARG A 483 -24.78 -6.43 3.72
CA ARG A 483 -25.65 -5.64 2.83
C ARG A 483 -25.25 -5.71 1.36
N MET A 484 -24.15 -6.43 1.08
CA MET A 484 -23.59 -6.49 -0.27
C MET A 484 -23.71 -7.89 -0.87
N GLU A 485 -24.05 -7.94 -2.13
CA GLU A 485 -23.90 -9.14 -2.94
C GLU A 485 -22.47 -9.19 -3.49
N VAL A 486 -21.67 -10.10 -2.96
CA VAL A 486 -20.28 -10.27 -3.36
C VAL A 486 -20.19 -11.05 -4.66
N ILE A 487 -19.59 -10.43 -5.67
CA ILE A 487 -19.28 -11.06 -6.96
C ILE A 487 -17.76 -11.16 -7.09
N GLU A 488 -17.24 -12.37 -7.10
CA GLU A 488 -15.81 -12.60 -7.26
C GLU A 488 -15.36 -12.38 -8.71
N VAL A 489 -14.37 -11.51 -8.86
CA VAL A 489 -13.70 -11.22 -10.12
C VAL A 489 -12.35 -11.90 -10.12
N ASN A 490 -12.27 -13.05 -10.75
CA ASN A 490 -11.07 -13.88 -10.76
C ASN A 490 -9.94 -13.30 -11.64
N SER A 491 -8.75 -13.89 -11.46
CA SER A 491 -7.58 -13.63 -12.32
C SER A 491 -7.87 -13.99 -13.78
N TYR A 492 -7.28 -13.22 -14.69
CA TYR A 492 -7.33 -13.54 -16.12
C TYR A 492 -6.37 -14.65 -16.51
N THR A 493 -6.81 -15.52 -17.40
CA THR A 493 -5.94 -16.45 -18.13
C THR A 493 -5.05 -15.68 -19.12
N GLU A 494 -3.99 -16.30 -19.58
CA GLU A 494 -3.11 -15.71 -20.60
C GLU A 494 -3.86 -15.41 -21.91
N ASN A 495 -4.76 -16.31 -22.31
CA ASN A 495 -5.61 -16.11 -23.47
C ASN A 495 -6.56 -14.91 -23.28
N GLU A 496 -7.17 -14.78 -22.11
CA GLU A 496 -7.99 -13.60 -21.78
C GLU A 496 -7.13 -12.32 -21.80
N LYS A 497 -5.93 -12.34 -21.20
CA LYS A 497 -4.98 -11.20 -21.24
C LYS A 497 -4.59 -10.84 -22.67
N PHE A 498 -4.35 -11.84 -23.53
CA PHE A 498 -4.03 -11.63 -24.92
C PHE A 498 -5.18 -10.94 -25.68
N HIS A 499 -6.40 -11.45 -25.53
CA HIS A 499 -7.57 -10.84 -26.18
C HIS A 499 -7.87 -9.44 -25.63
N ILE A 500 -7.72 -9.23 -24.31
CA ILE A 500 -7.86 -7.91 -23.68
C ILE A 500 -6.79 -6.95 -24.23
N ALA A 501 -5.55 -7.40 -24.32
CA ALA A 501 -4.47 -6.59 -24.87
C ALA A 501 -4.74 -6.18 -26.32
N LYS A 502 -5.07 -7.16 -27.15
CA LYS A 502 -5.28 -6.97 -28.59
C LYS A 502 -6.50 -6.09 -28.90
N ASN A 503 -7.64 -6.38 -28.25
CA ASN A 503 -8.90 -5.72 -28.58
C ASN A 503 -9.08 -4.35 -27.91
N TYR A 504 -8.44 -4.12 -26.76
CA TYR A 504 -8.70 -2.90 -25.95
C TYR A 504 -7.43 -2.13 -25.57
N LEU A 505 -6.39 -2.80 -25.03
CA LEU A 505 -5.28 -2.06 -24.43
C LEU A 505 -4.36 -1.42 -25.48
N VAL A 506 -4.06 -2.13 -26.57
CA VAL A 506 -3.20 -1.61 -27.64
C VAL A 506 -3.81 -0.35 -28.24
N ARG A 507 -5.06 -0.42 -28.67
CA ARG A 507 -5.77 0.73 -29.22
C ARG A 507 -5.83 1.90 -28.24
N LYS A 508 -6.22 1.64 -27.00
CA LYS A 508 -6.29 2.66 -25.93
C LYS A 508 -4.94 3.33 -25.69
N GLN A 509 -3.85 2.57 -25.69
CA GLN A 509 -2.51 3.12 -25.47
C GLN A 509 -1.97 3.86 -26.68
N LEU A 510 -2.27 3.43 -27.91
CA LEU A 510 -1.96 4.18 -29.12
C LEU A 510 -2.65 5.54 -29.12
N GLU A 511 -3.96 5.57 -28.95
CA GLU A 511 -4.75 6.82 -28.86
C GLU A 511 -4.21 7.76 -27.79
N ARG A 512 -3.90 7.23 -26.59
CA ARG A 512 -3.38 8.00 -25.46
C ARG A 512 -2.01 8.62 -25.71
N ASN A 513 -1.19 7.98 -26.55
CA ASN A 513 0.14 8.47 -26.91
C ASN A 513 0.17 9.20 -28.27
N GLY A 514 -1.01 9.52 -28.85
CA GLY A 514 -1.11 10.26 -30.12
C GLY A 514 -0.68 9.47 -31.36
N LEU A 515 -0.75 8.13 -31.28
CA LEU A 515 -0.38 7.22 -32.38
C LEU A 515 -1.62 6.55 -32.98
N THR A 516 -1.49 6.15 -34.24
CA THR A 516 -2.51 5.35 -34.95
C THR A 516 -2.04 3.91 -35.15
N GLU A 517 -2.97 3.00 -35.40
CA GLU A 517 -2.66 1.59 -35.72
C GLU A 517 -1.84 1.44 -37.04
N GLU A 518 -1.94 2.39 -37.96
CA GLU A 518 -1.14 2.45 -39.16
C GLU A 518 0.32 2.83 -38.88
N GLN A 519 0.55 3.67 -37.88
CA GLN A 519 1.88 4.12 -37.49
C GLN A 519 2.63 3.09 -36.65
N VAL A 520 1.93 2.42 -35.72
CA VAL A 520 2.54 1.43 -34.79
C VAL A 520 1.67 0.20 -34.71
N SER A 521 2.22 -0.95 -34.99
CA SER A 521 1.56 -2.25 -34.84
C SER A 521 2.39 -3.20 -33.99
N ILE A 522 1.73 -3.91 -33.08
CA ILE A 522 2.34 -4.92 -32.22
C ILE A 522 1.84 -6.29 -32.68
N THR A 523 2.75 -7.21 -33.00
CA THR A 523 2.36 -8.55 -33.45
C THR A 523 1.79 -9.40 -32.33
N ASP A 524 0.95 -10.38 -32.68
CA ASP A 524 0.34 -11.31 -31.72
C ASP A 524 1.41 -12.02 -30.87
N LYS A 525 2.47 -12.53 -31.53
CA LYS A 525 3.61 -13.17 -30.82
C LYS A 525 4.34 -12.21 -29.88
N ALA A 526 4.42 -10.93 -30.22
CA ALA A 526 5.00 -9.95 -29.30
C ALA A 526 4.09 -9.70 -28.09
N LEU A 527 2.77 -9.68 -28.26
CA LEU A 527 1.82 -9.58 -27.14
C LEU A 527 1.90 -10.80 -26.22
N GLU A 528 1.94 -12.00 -26.79
CA GLU A 528 2.14 -13.24 -26.01
C GLU A 528 3.45 -13.19 -25.22
N LYS A 529 4.54 -12.78 -25.85
CA LYS A 529 5.84 -12.65 -25.17
C LYS A 529 5.84 -11.58 -24.07
N ILE A 530 5.11 -10.48 -24.25
CA ILE A 530 4.96 -9.46 -23.19
C ILE A 530 4.23 -10.06 -22.01
N ILE A 531 3.17 -10.82 -22.23
CA ILE A 531 2.39 -11.48 -21.18
C ILE A 531 3.26 -12.48 -20.41
N HIS A 532 4.01 -13.33 -21.11
CA HIS A 532 4.84 -14.37 -20.51
C HIS A 532 6.09 -13.84 -19.79
N ASN A 533 6.88 -12.98 -20.48
CA ASN A 533 8.25 -12.69 -20.05
C ASN A 533 8.41 -11.31 -19.39
N TYR A 534 7.41 -10.42 -19.50
CA TYR A 534 7.51 -9.05 -18.99
C TYR A 534 6.43 -8.68 -17.96
N THR A 535 5.41 -9.55 -17.75
CA THR A 535 4.33 -9.28 -16.79
C THR A 535 3.97 -10.51 -15.97
N ARG A 536 3.91 -10.33 -14.64
CA ARG A 536 3.44 -11.34 -13.69
C ARG A 536 2.39 -10.66 -12.81
N GLU A 537 1.12 -10.88 -13.12
CA GLU A 537 0.01 -10.24 -12.43
C GLU A 537 -1.31 -11.01 -12.67
N ALA A 538 -2.23 -10.90 -11.72
CA ALA A 538 -3.57 -11.47 -11.84
C ALA A 538 -4.44 -10.76 -12.91
N GLY A 539 -4.29 -9.45 -13.00
CA GLY A 539 -5.00 -8.60 -13.96
C GLY A 539 -4.18 -8.23 -15.20
N VAL A 540 -4.42 -7.01 -15.72
CA VAL A 540 -3.77 -6.47 -16.94
C VAL A 540 -3.17 -5.08 -16.73
N ARG A 541 -2.96 -4.64 -15.48
CA ARG A 541 -2.47 -3.28 -15.18
C ARG A 541 -1.01 -3.07 -15.59
N ASN A 542 -0.14 -4.05 -15.32
CA ASN A 542 1.25 -4.00 -15.74
C ASN A 542 1.37 -4.24 -17.24
N LEU A 543 0.53 -5.11 -17.81
CA LEU A 543 0.45 -5.32 -19.27
C LEU A 543 0.10 -4.01 -19.98
N GLU A 544 -0.90 -3.28 -19.51
CA GLU A 544 -1.25 -1.95 -20.02
C GLU A 544 -0.08 -0.98 -19.92
N ARG A 545 0.66 -1.00 -18.79
CA ARG A 545 1.85 -0.16 -18.59
C ARG A 545 2.96 -0.51 -19.56
N ARG A 546 3.24 -1.81 -19.80
CA ARG A 546 4.27 -2.25 -20.75
C ARG A 546 3.92 -1.88 -22.19
N ILE A 547 2.66 -2.04 -22.58
CA ILE A 547 2.19 -1.57 -23.89
C ILE A 547 2.36 -0.05 -24.00
N GLY A 548 2.05 0.70 -22.95
CA GLY A 548 2.29 2.15 -22.89
C GLY A 548 3.78 2.53 -23.00
N ASP A 549 4.68 1.77 -22.34
CA ASP A 549 6.14 1.96 -22.47
C ASP A 549 6.59 1.79 -23.92
N ILE A 550 6.07 0.76 -24.59
CA ILE A 550 6.34 0.51 -26.03
C ILE A 550 5.83 1.68 -26.88
N CYS A 551 4.57 2.10 -26.66
CA CYS A 551 3.98 3.20 -27.44
C CYS A 551 4.77 4.52 -27.26
N ARG A 552 5.23 4.85 -26.03
CA ARG A 552 6.04 6.05 -25.80
C ARG A 552 7.37 6.01 -26.52
N LYS A 553 8.07 4.89 -26.47
CA LYS A 553 9.36 4.74 -27.19
C LYS A 553 9.17 4.71 -28.70
N ALA A 554 8.10 4.07 -29.17
CA ALA A 554 7.75 4.08 -30.58
C ALA A 554 7.38 5.48 -31.08
N ALA A 555 6.65 6.27 -30.28
CA ALA A 555 6.35 7.67 -30.61
C ALA A 555 7.63 8.51 -30.77
N ARG A 556 8.60 8.31 -29.86
CA ARG A 556 9.90 8.98 -29.96
C ARG A 556 10.65 8.57 -31.22
N GLU A 557 10.75 7.26 -31.52
CA GLU A 557 11.40 6.73 -32.73
C GLU A 557 10.72 7.22 -34.03
N PHE A 558 9.38 7.33 -33.99
CA PHE A 558 8.61 7.85 -35.14
C PHE A 558 8.94 9.32 -35.43
N LEU A 559 9.13 10.12 -34.43
CA LEU A 559 9.48 11.54 -34.55
C LEU A 559 10.95 11.75 -34.92
N GLU A 560 11.87 10.99 -34.35
CA GLU A 560 13.32 11.12 -34.60
C GLU A 560 13.72 10.57 -36.00
N ASP A 561 13.25 9.37 -36.33
CA ASP A 561 13.68 8.65 -37.54
C ASP A 561 12.77 8.89 -38.78
N LYS A 562 11.69 9.69 -38.65
CA LYS A 562 10.69 9.93 -39.69
C LYS A 562 10.19 8.66 -40.38
N LYS A 563 10.09 7.56 -39.63
CA LYS A 563 9.60 6.28 -40.16
C LYS A 563 8.11 6.37 -40.44
N LYS A 564 7.68 5.78 -41.60
CA LYS A 564 6.25 5.77 -41.97
C LYS A 564 5.42 4.79 -41.15
N ALA A 565 6.02 3.70 -40.67
CA ALA A 565 5.38 2.72 -39.80
C ALA A 565 6.42 1.94 -38.99
N ILE A 566 6.06 1.56 -37.78
CA ILE A 566 6.88 0.76 -36.86
C ILE A 566 6.12 -0.53 -36.54
N ARG A 567 6.71 -1.69 -36.92
CA ARG A 567 6.15 -2.99 -36.56
C ARG A 567 6.98 -3.63 -35.46
N ILE A 568 6.35 -3.88 -34.34
CA ILE A 568 6.98 -4.44 -33.11
C ILE A 568 6.78 -5.95 -33.13
N THR A 569 7.89 -6.68 -33.22
CA THR A 569 7.93 -8.14 -33.21
C THR A 569 8.51 -8.66 -31.91
N GLU A 570 8.41 -9.96 -31.67
CA GLU A 570 8.94 -10.62 -30.46
C GLU A 570 10.44 -10.36 -30.23
N ASN A 571 11.25 -10.36 -31.32
CA ASN A 571 12.68 -10.11 -31.25
C ASN A 571 13.02 -8.63 -31.05
N GLY A 572 12.08 -7.72 -31.34
CA GLY A 572 12.26 -6.29 -31.16
C GLY A 572 11.91 -5.79 -29.75
N LEU A 573 11.29 -6.62 -28.90
CA LEU A 573 10.81 -6.21 -27.58
C LEU A 573 11.91 -5.75 -26.64
N GLU A 574 13.09 -6.36 -26.71
CA GLU A 574 14.22 -6.00 -25.84
C GLU A 574 14.63 -4.52 -26.02
N LYS A 575 14.53 -3.98 -27.23
CA LYS A 575 14.77 -2.56 -27.51
C LYS A 575 13.81 -1.65 -26.73
N TYR A 576 12.55 -2.05 -26.60
CA TYR A 576 11.50 -1.25 -25.96
C TYR A 576 11.37 -1.50 -24.47
N LEU A 577 11.49 -2.75 -24.01
CA LEU A 577 11.21 -3.14 -22.62
C LEU A 577 12.45 -3.52 -21.83
N GLY A 578 13.62 -3.64 -22.49
CA GLY A 578 14.85 -4.18 -21.89
C GLY A 578 14.84 -5.71 -21.86
N LYS A 579 15.81 -6.29 -21.14
CA LYS A 579 15.91 -7.75 -21.00
C LYS A 579 14.66 -8.34 -20.36
N GLU A 580 14.36 -9.57 -20.70
CA GLU A 580 13.29 -10.35 -20.08
C GLU A 580 13.49 -10.39 -18.56
N LYS A 581 12.42 -10.10 -17.81
CA LYS A 581 12.48 -10.00 -16.35
C LYS A 581 11.99 -11.26 -15.66
N ILE A 582 11.22 -12.06 -16.37
CA ILE A 582 10.59 -13.27 -15.88
C ILE A 582 11.12 -14.40 -16.74
N THR A 583 12.10 -15.07 -16.24
CA THR A 583 12.47 -16.40 -16.68
C THR A 583 11.76 -17.34 -15.71
N PHE A 584 10.85 -18.16 -16.23
CA PHE A 584 10.40 -19.29 -15.42
C PHE A 584 11.65 -20.11 -15.16
N GLU A 585 12.06 -20.21 -13.89
CA GLU A 585 13.13 -21.14 -13.51
C GLU A 585 12.73 -22.49 -14.06
N ASP A 586 13.64 -23.12 -14.78
CA ASP A 586 13.41 -24.44 -15.36
C ASP A 586 12.95 -25.34 -14.23
N VAL A 587 11.74 -25.86 -14.39
CA VAL A 587 11.19 -26.85 -13.50
C VAL A 587 12.23 -27.95 -13.40
N ASN A 588 12.54 -28.44 -12.20
CA ASN A 588 13.46 -29.53 -11.99
C ASN A 588 13.26 -30.55 -13.12
N GLU A 589 14.29 -30.73 -13.97
CA GLU A 589 14.19 -31.65 -15.10
C GLU A 589 14.19 -33.08 -14.65
N GLU A 590 14.76 -33.32 -13.46
CA GLU A 590 14.97 -34.65 -12.89
C GLU A 590 14.25 -34.81 -11.54
N ASP A 591 13.80 -36.07 -11.30
CA ASP A 591 13.22 -36.45 -10.01
C ASP A 591 14.28 -36.40 -8.91
N GLN A 592 13.96 -35.70 -7.82
CA GLN A 592 14.90 -35.44 -6.72
C GLN A 592 14.33 -35.87 -5.38
N VAL A 593 15.22 -36.14 -4.44
CA VAL A 593 14.89 -36.49 -3.06
C VAL A 593 14.72 -35.22 -2.25
N GLY A 594 13.64 -35.13 -1.47
CA GLY A 594 13.41 -34.01 -0.56
C GLY A 594 12.95 -32.71 -1.21
N ILE A 595 12.73 -32.70 -2.54
CA ILE A 595 12.28 -31.54 -3.27
C ILE A 595 10.89 -31.77 -3.87
N VAL A 596 9.93 -30.93 -3.50
CA VAL A 596 8.54 -31.04 -3.95
C VAL A 596 7.99 -29.69 -4.34
N ARG A 597 7.19 -29.64 -5.39
CA ARG A 597 6.56 -28.42 -5.89
C ARG A 597 5.15 -28.26 -5.34
N GLY A 598 4.97 -27.23 -4.53
CA GLY A 598 3.65 -26.78 -4.06
C GLY A 598 3.05 -25.71 -4.95
N LEU A 599 1.77 -25.39 -4.73
CA LEU A 599 1.05 -24.34 -5.40
C LEU A 599 0.57 -23.32 -4.39
N ALA A 600 0.89 -22.04 -4.64
CA ALA A 600 0.50 -20.91 -3.82
C ALA A 600 -0.44 -19.97 -4.58
N TRP A 601 -1.18 -19.20 -3.82
CA TRP A 601 -1.93 -18.05 -4.29
C TRP A 601 -1.39 -16.78 -3.63
N THR A 602 -1.21 -15.73 -4.43
CA THR A 602 -0.71 -14.44 -3.98
C THR A 602 -1.60 -13.32 -4.53
N SER A 603 -1.46 -12.12 -4.02
CA SER A 603 -2.17 -10.93 -4.52
C SER A 603 -1.89 -10.60 -6.00
N VAL A 604 -0.82 -11.16 -6.56
CA VAL A 604 -0.46 -10.99 -7.98
C VAL A 604 -0.84 -12.17 -8.86
N GLY A 605 -1.44 -13.22 -8.29
CA GLY A 605 -1.90 -14.43 -8.98
C GLY A 605 -1.37 -15.72 -8.36
N GLY A 606 -1.49 -16.83 -9.08
CA GLY A 606 -0.94 -18.11 -8.65
C GLY A 606 0.57 -18.17 -8.85
N ASP A 607 1.22 -18.98 -8.02
CA ASP A 607 2.65 -19.23 -8.05
C ASP A 607 2.99 -20.69 -7.71
N THR A 608 4.18 -21.15 -8.07
CA THR A 608 4.70 -22.42 -7.61
C THR A 608 5.69 -22.20 -6.49
N LEU A 609 5.62 -23.02 -5.47
CA LEU A 609 6.57 -23.02 -4.34
C LEU A 609 7.44 -24.26 -4.41
N GLN A 610 8.73 -24.09 -4.48
CA GLN A 610 9.65 -25.19 -4.24
C GLN A 610 9.80 -25.39 -2.74
N ILE A 611 9.58 -26.60 -2.25
CA ILE A 611 9.80 -26.99 -0.86
C ILE A 611 10.95 -27.96 -0.84
N GLU A 612 11.99 -27.60 -0.11
CA GLU A 612 13.21 -28.37 0.05
C GLU A 612 13.31 -28.87 1.48
N VAL A 613 13.57 -30.14 1.64
CA VAL A 613 13.84 -30.78 2.95
C VAL A 613 15.15 -31.52 2.90
N ASN A 614 15.99 -31.18 3.84
CA ASN A 614 17.25 -31.89 4.08
C ASN A 614 17.25 -32.55 5.48
N VAL A 615 17.84 -33.69 5.58
CA VAL A 615 17.99 -34.43 6.84
C VAL A 615 19.49 -34.57 7.14
N MET A 616 19.86 -34.26 8.36
CA MET A 616 21.26 -34.30 8.81
C MET A 616 21.36 -34.96 10.20
N PRO A 617 22.52 -35.55 10.58
CA PRO A 617 22.72 -35.99 11.95
C PRO A 617 22.49 -34.86 12.95
N GLY A 618 21.71 -35.11 14.01
CA GLY A 618 21.34 -34.08 14.97
C GLY A 618 20.73 -34.63 16.25
N LYS A 619 19.84 -33.82 16.85
CA LYS A 619 19.18 -34.13 18.15
C LYS A 619 17.65 -34.08 18.04
N GLY A 620 17.10 -34.24 16.84
CA GLY A 620 15.65 -34.22 16.60
C GLY A 620 15.03 -32.83 16.46
N THR A 621 15.82 -31.83 16.12
CA THR A 621 15.30 -30.46 15.93
C THR A 621 14.78 -30.28 14.53
N MET A 622 13.74 -29.44 14.40
CA MET A 622 13.21 -28.99 13.12
C MET A 622 13.56 -27.52 12.89
N GLN A 623 14.34 -27.26 11.86
CA GLN A 623 14.67 -25.90 11.42
C GLN A 623 13.78 -25.51 10.25
N MET A 624 13.29 -24.28 10.24
CA MET A 624 12.42 -23.75 9.19
C MET A 624 12.96 -22.42 8.70
N THR A 625 13.20 -22.30 7.39
CA THR A 625 13.70 -21.07 6.77
C THR A 625 12.89 -20.71 5.50
N GLY A 626 12.89 -19.44 5.08
CA GLY A 626 12.16 -18.96 3.89
C GLY A 626 11.00 -18.03 4.20
N GLN A 627 11.06 -17.30 5.33
CA GLN A 627 10.02 -16.33 5.77
C GLN A 627 8.60 -16.94 5.81
N MET A 628 8.48 -18.08 6.44
CA MET A 628 7.18 -18.71 6.68
C MET A 628 6.44 -18.00 7.81
N GLY A 629 5.17 -17.66 7.57
CA GLY A 629 4.25 -17.16 8.57
C GLY A 629 3.83 -18.24 9.57
N ASP A 630 3.12 -17.86 10.61
CA ASP A 630 2.83 -18.76 11.74
C ASP A 630 1.90 -19.91 11.36
N VAL A 631 0.92 -19.66 10.48
CA VAL A 631 0.01 -20.72 9.98
C VAL A 631 0.78 -21.77 9.17
N MET A 632 1.74 -21.35 8.37
CA MET A 632 2.57 -22.26 7.59
C MET A 632 3.52 -23.07 8.47
N LYS A 633 4.08 -22.47 9.54
CA LYS A 633 4.90 -23.16 10.52
C LYS A 633 4.10 -24.24 11.28
N GLU A 634 2.87 -23.90 11.70
CA GLU A 634 1.95 -24.84 12.33
C GLU A 634 1.61 -26.00 11.40
N SER A 635 1.36 -25.72 10.13
CA SER A 635 1.14 -26.75 9.11
C SER A 635 2.35 -27.65 8.92
N ALA A 636 3.58 -27.10 8.97
CA ALA A 636 4.82 -27.90 8.90
C ALA A 636 4.99 -28.80 10.14
N GLN A 637 4.65 -28.34 11.33
CA GLN A 637 4.67 -29.14 12.56
C GLN A 637 3.64 -30.28 12.52
N THR A 638 2.44 -29.99 11.99
CA THR A 638 1.38 -30.99 11.77
C THR A 638 1.85 -32.07 10.77
N ALA A 639 2.48 -31.65 9.66
CA ALA A 639 3.07 -32.54 8.68
C ALA A 639 4.15 -33.44 9.31
N LEU A 640 5.09 -32.88 10.08
CA LEU A 640 6.12 -33.64 10.77
C LEU A 640 5.52 -34.67 11.74
N SER A 641 4.52 -34.27 12.53
CA SER A 641 3.85 -35.17 13.48
C SER A 641 3.20 -36.36 12.77
N TYR A 642 2.53 -36.10 11.63
CA TYR A 642 1.96 -37.15 10.81
C TYR A 642 3.06 -38.08 10.22
N ILE A 643 4.13 -37.52 9.63
CA ILE A 643 5.21 -38.31 9.05
C ILE A 643 5.87 -39.21 10.09
N ARG A 644 6.09 -38.70 11.30
CA ARG A 644 6.61 -39.52 12.41
C ARG A 644 5.72 -40.74 12.69
N SER A 645 4.40 -40.58 12.61
CA SER A 645 3.47 -41.68 12.89
C SER A 645 3.43 -42.77 11.83
N ILE A 646 3.78 -42.49 10.57
CA ILE A 646 3.73 -43.43 9.46
C ILE A 646 5.11 -43.96 9.04
N CYS A 647 6.20 -43.35 9.48
CA CYS A 647 7.58 -43.72 9.12
C CYS A 647 7.94 -45.21 9.35
N PRO A 648 7.47 -45.89 10.42
CA PRO A 648 7.68 -47.32 10.58
C PRO A 648 7.18 -48.17 9.41
N GLU A 649 6.07 -47.76 8.76
CA GLU A 649 5.52 -48.44 7.58
C GLU A 649 6.46 -48.36 6.35
N TYR A 650 7.34 -47.35 6.34
CA TYR A 650 8.34 -47.13 5.29
C TYR A 650 9.73 -47.64 5.67
N GLY A 651 9.86 -48.45 6.75
CA GLY A 651 11.10 -49.05 7.17
C GLY A 651 12.08 -48.11 7.89
N VAL A 652 11.60 -46.96 8.36
CA VAL A 652 12.38 -46.00 9.13
C VAL A 652 12.34 -46.37 10.61
N ALA A 653 13.48 -46.37 11.27
CA ALA A 653 13.59 -46.76 12.68
C ALA A 653 12.87 -45.75 13.59
N ASP A 654 12.28 -46.21 14.70
CA ASP A 654 11.52 -45.37 15.63
C ASP A 654 12.37 -44.25 16.25
N ASP A 655 13.66 -44.47 16.44
CA ASP A 655 14.62 -43.51 16.99
C ASP A 655 15.24 -42.56 15.94
N TYR A 656 14.83 -42.67 14.68
CA TYR A 656 15.39 -41.87 13.58
C TYR A 656 15.30 -40.37 13.85
N PHE A 657 14.13 -39.92 14.27
CA PHE A 657 13.86 -38.49 14.52
C PHE A 657 14.55 -37.97 15.80
N GLU A 658 15.09 -38.82 16.66
CA GLU A 658 15.90 -38.42 17.80
C GLU A 658 17.37 -38.18 17.43
N LYS A 659 17.81 -38.79 16.32
CA LYS A 659 19.21 -38.78 15.86
C LYS A 659 19.44 -37.88 14.66
N HIS A 660 18.37 -37.33 14.08
CA HIS A 660 18.47 -36.52 12.87
C HIS A 660 17.68 -35.23 13.02
N ASP A 661 18.30 -34.13 12.63
CA ASP A 661 17.64 -32.84 12.46
C ASP A 661 17.06 -32.74 11.05
N ILE A 662 15.89 -32.06 10.95
CA ILE A 662 15.22 -31.83 9.68
C ILE A 662 15.28 -30.33 9.41
N HIS A 663 15.77 -29.93 8.23
CA HIS A 663 15.74 -28.56 7.78
C HIS A 663 14.78 -28.42 6.59
N LEU A 664 13.69 -27.70 6.80
CA LEU A 664 12.74 -27.35 5.76
C LEU A 664 13.01 -25.92 5.28
N HIS A 665 13.24 -25.78 4.00
CA HIS A 665 13.51 -24.50 3.34
C HIS A 665 12.52 -24.23 2.21
N ILE A 666 12.02 -23.01 2.13
CA ILE A 666 11.26 -22.53 0.98
C ILE A 666 12.04 -21.38 0.36
N PRO A 667 12.65 -21.56 -0.82
CA PRO A 667 13.41 -20.52 -1.51
C PRO A 667 12.62 -19.21 -1.72
N GLU A 668 13.27 -18.16 -2.20
CA GLU A 668 12.72 -16.81 -2.34
C GLU A 668 12.39 -16.14 -1.00
N GLY A 669 13.38 -16.07 -0.10
CA GLY A 669 13.24 -15.46 1.25
C GLY A 669 12.85 -13.98 1.30
N ALA A 670 12.78 -13.30 0.16
CA ALA A 670 12.32 -11.90 0.11
C ALA A 670 10.77 -11.76 0.16
N VAL A 671 10.02 -12.84 -0.08
CA VAL A 671 8.56 -12.84 -0.11
C VAL A 671 8.00 -13.60 1.09
N PRO A 672 7.27 -12.95 2.01
CA PRO A 672 6.58 -13.65 3.09
C PRO A 672 5.57 -14.65 2.55
N LYS A 673 5.55 -15.85 3.13
CA LYS A 673 4.68 -16.97 2.73
C LYS A 673 3.88 -17.43 3.93
N ASP A 674 2.56 -17.48 3.82
CA ASP A 674 1.72 -18.00 4.88
C ASP A 674 0.51 -18.76 4.34
N GLY A 675 0.00 -19.69 5.14
CA GLY A 675 -1.19 -20.48 4.84
C GLY A 675 -1.00 -21.99 4.98
N PRO A 676 -2.09 -22.74 5.23
CA PRO A 676 -2.05 -24.17 5.53
C PRO A 676 -1.97 -25.06 4.28
N SER A 677 -2.18 -24.49 3.07
CA SER A 677 -2.36 -25.24 1.83
C SER A 677 -1.12 -25.95 1.27
N ALA A 678 0.05 -25.75 1.89
CA ALA A 678 1.29 -26.45 1.57
C ALA A 678 1.52 -27.73 2.43
N GLY A 679 0.57 -28.10 3.30
CA GLY A 679 0.72 -29.17 4.27
C GLY A 679 1.07 -30.53 3.65
N ILE A 680 0.30 -30.96 2.61
CA ILE A 680 0.60 -32.23 1.92
C ILE A 680 1.96 -32.17 1.19
N THR A 681 2.36 -31.00 0.69
CA THR A 681 3.62 -30.80 -0.01
C THR A 681 4.80 -30.94 0.96
N MET A 682 4.72 -30.30 2.12
CA MET A 682 5.73 -30.38 3.17
C MET A 682 5.86 -31.80 3.71
N ALA A 683 4.74 -32.49 3.94
CA ALA A 683 4.73 -33.88 4.37
C ALA A 683 5.40 -34.79 3.34
N THR A 684 5.10 -34.63 2.06
CA THR A 684 5.71 -35.40 0.97
C THR A 684 7.23 -35.17 0.90
N ALA A 685 7.66 -33.89 1.01
CA ALA A 685 9.10 -33.57 0.99
C ALA A 685 9.84 -34.15 2.19
N MET A 686 9.24 -34.11 3.39
CA MET A 686 9.83 -34.72 4.60
C MET A 686 9.96 -36.23 4.46
N LEU A 687 8.91 -36.94 4.02
CA LEU A 687 8.98 -38.37 3.85
C LEU A 687 9.98 -38.76 2.77
N SER A 688 10.00 -38.05 1.65
CA SER A 688 10.99 -38.24 0.59
C SER A 688 12.41 -38.11 1.12
N ALA A 689 12.72 -37.06 1.89
CA ALA A 689 14.04 -36.84 2.46
C ALA A 689 14.45 -37.92 3.49
N VAL A 690 13.48 -38.35 4.32
CA VAL A 690 13.73 -39.39 5.35
C VAL A 690 13.93 -40.78 4.73
N THR A 691 13.17 -41.11 3.67
CA THR A 691 13.23 -42.45 3.04
C THR A 691 14.23 -42.54 1.88
N GLY A 692 14.76 -41.41 1.40
CA GLY A 692 15.62 -41.34 0.22
C GLY A 692 14.91 -41.59 -1.10
N ARG A 693 13.56 -41.63 -1.12
CA ARG A 693 12.76 -41.84 -2.34
C ARG A 693 12.59 -40.55 -3.11
N LYS A 694 12.78 -40.63 -4.43
CA LYS A 694 12.61 -39.49 -5.32
C LYS A 694 11.14 -39.10 -5.49
N VAL A 695 10.87 -37.82 -5.74
CA VAL A 695 9.54 -37.27 -6.07
C VAL A 695 9.51 -36.87 -7.54
N ASP A 696 8.40 -37.12 -8.23
CA ASP A 696 8.21 -36.79 -9.65
C ASP A 696 8.35 -35.27 -9.84
N ALA A 697 9.31 -34.87 -10.66
CA ALA A 697 9.62 -33.48 -10.99
C ALA A 697 8.48 -32.74 -11.74
N LYS A 698 7.61 -33.45 -12.43
CA LYS A 698 6.48 -32.87 -13.20
C LYS A 698 5.16 -32.90 -12.44
N LEU A 699 5.20 -33.19 -11.14
CA LEU A 699 4.06 -33.19 -10.24
C LEU A 699 4.07 -31.95 -9.36
N ALA A 700 2.93 -31.28 -9.29
CA ALA A 700 2.68 -30.23 -8.28
C ALA A 700 1.52 -30.67 -7.38
N MET A 701 1.45 -30.11 -6.19
CA MET A 701 0.39 -30.46 -5.26
C MET A 701 -0.03 -29.27 -4.38
N THR A 702 -1.26 -29.33 -3.88
CA THR A 702 -1.78 -28.36 -2.90
C THR A 702 -2.83 -29.05 -2.04
N GLY A 703 -2.81 -28.79 -0.75
CA GLY A 703 -3.76 -29.33 0.21
C GLY A 703 -3.30 -29.07 1.64
N GLU A 704 -4.26 -28.85 2.53
CA GLU A 704 -4.01 -28.80 3.96
C GLU A 704 -3.97 -30.23 4.52
N ILE A 705 -3.09 -30.48 5.48
CA ILE A 705 -2.94 -31.79 6.12
C ILE A 705 -3.47 -31.76 7.56
N THR A 706 -4.10 -32.86 7.97
CA THR A 706 -4.46 -33.10 9.38
C THR A 706 -3.47 -34.04 10.05
N LEU A 707 -3.46 -34.09 11.39
CA LEU A 707 -2.67 -35.04 12.17
C LEU A 707 -2.95 -36.53 11.83
N ARG A 708 -4.05 -36.82 11.17
CA ARG A 708 -4.42 -38.16 10.70
C ARG A 708 -4.20 -38.36 9.20
N GLY A 709 -3.47 -37.47 8.54
CA GLY A 709 -3.11 -37.56 7.14
C GLY A 709 -4.26 -37.26 6.15
N ARG A 710 -5.42 -36.72 6.57
CA ARG A 710 -6.47 -36.33 5.63
C ARG A 710 -6.08 -35.08 4.86
N ALA A 711 -6.36 -35.06 3.55
CA ALA A 711 -6.22 -33.89 2.72
C ALA A 711 -7.50 -33.03 2.79
N LEU A 712 -7.40 -31.82 3.33
CA LEU A 712 -8.51 -30.86 3.43
C LEU A 712 -8.55 -29.90 2.24
N PRO A 713 -9.74 -29.38 1.90
CA PRO A 713 -9.95 -28.49 0.78
C PRO A 713 -9.24 -27.14 0.99
N ILE A 714 -8.87 -26.50 -0.12
CA ILE A 714 -8.11 -25.25 -0.15
C ILE A 714 -8.82 -24.21 -1.03
N GLY A 715 -8.51 -22.93 -0.79
CA GLY A 715 -8.94 -21.83 -1.63
C GLY A 715 -7.96 -21.42 -2.73
N GLY A 716 -8.39 -20.54 -3.64
CA GLY A 716 -7.57 -20.01 -4.73
C GLY A 716 -7.16 -21.05 -5.77
N LEU A 717 -8.04 -22.04 -6.02
CA LEU A 717 -7.68 -23.19 -6.83
C LEU A 717 -7.47 -22.83 -8.30
N LYS A 718 -8.26 -21.90 -8.85
CA LYS A 718 -8.11 -21.43 -10.23
C LYS A 718 -6.69 -20.89 -10.48
N GLU A 719 -6.23 -20.02 -9.60
CA GLU A 719 -4.90 -19.39 -9.68
C GLU A 719 -3.79 -20.43 -9.55
N LYS A 720 -3.95 -21.39 -8.65
CA LYS A 720 -3.00 -22.48 -8.43
C LYS A 720 -2.89 -23.40 -9.64
N ILE A 721 -4.00 -23.76 -10.28
CA ILE A 721 -3.97 -24.57 -11.51
C ILE A 721 -3.37 -23.79 -12.68
N LEU A 722 -3.65 -22.49 -12.78
CA LEU A 722 -2.98 -21.63 -13.77
C LEU A 722 -1.46 -21.58 -13.55
N ALA A 723 -1.00 -21.46 -12.30
CA ALA A 723 0.44 -21.49 -11.98
C ALA A 723 1.09 -22.83 -12.34
N ALA A 724 0.44 -23.95 -12.03
CA ALA A 724 0.91 -25.28 -12.41
C ALA A 724 1.05 -25.41 -13.93
N ARG A 725 0.09 -24.89 -14.69
CA ARG A 725 0.15 -24.89 -16.15
C ARG A 725 1.30 -24.02 -16.69
N MET A 726 1.46 -22.80 -16.15
CA MET A 726 2.54 -21.88 -16.54
C MET A 726 3.94 -22.47 -16.24
N ALA A 727 4.04 -23.22 -15.16
CA ALA A 727 5.24 -23.97 -14.77
C ALA A 727 5.40 -25.30 -15.54
N HIS A 728 4.64 -25.53 -16.60
CA HIS A 728 4.70 -26.75 -17.43
C HIS A 728 4.59 -28.09 -16.66
N MET A 729 3.86 -28.08 -15.51
CA MET A 729 3.53 -29.30 -14.78
C MET A 729 2.67 -30.22 -15.65
N LYS A 730 2.78 -31.52 -15.43
CA LYS A 730 1.95 -32.51 -16.12
C LYS A 730 0.83 -33.04 -15.23
N ARG A 731 1.10 -33.17 -13.93
CA ARG A 731 0.16 -33.71 -12.94
C ARG A 731 -0.01 -32.75 -11.78
N VAL A 732 -1.24 -32.67 -11.26
CA VAL A 732 -1.54 -31.84 -10.07
C VAL A 732 -2.41 -32.65 -9.11
N LEU A 733 -1.95 -32.77 -7.85
CA LEU A 733 -2.72 -33.36 -6.77
C LEU A 733 -3.56 -32.29 -6.09
N VAL A 734 -4.86 -32.57 -5.97
CA VAL A 734 -5.86 -31.65 -5.41
C VAL A 734 -6.75 -32.43 -4.43
N PRO A 735 -7.13 -31.90 -3.28
CA PRO A 735 -8.05 -32.56 -2.36
C PRO A 735 -9.37 -32.94 -3.03
N ASP A 736 -9.89 -34.14 -2.73
CA ASP A 736 -11.13 -34.65 -3.33
C ASP A 736 -12.35 -33.74 -3.10
N LYS A 737 -12.38 -33.03 -1.99
CA LYS A 737 -13.43 -32.05 -1.67
C LYS A 737 -13.42 -30.79 -2.56
N ASN A 738 -12.36 -30.54 -3.31
CA ASN A 738 -12.30 -29.47 -4.30
C ASN A 738 -12.79 -29.92 -5.71
N ARG A 739 -13.41 -31.07 -5.86
CA ARG A 739 -14.00 -31.50 -7.15
C ARG A 739 -15.01 -30.49 -7.73
N PRO A 740 -15.90 -29.90 -6.93
CA PRO A 740 -16.82 -28.89 -7.46
C PRO A 740 -16.08 -27.68 -8.04
N ASP A 741 -15.05 -27.20 -7.35
CA ASP A 741 -14.24 -26.05 -7.82
C ASP A 741 -13.57 -26.34 -9.16
N ILE A 742 -13.02 -27.54 -9.33
CA ILE A 742 -12.41 -27.96 -10.61
C ILE A 742 -13.48 -28.10 -11.72
N ALA A 743 -14.67 -28.59 -11.39
CA ALA A 743 -15.75 -28.72 -12.38
C ALA A 743 -16.24 -27.37 -12.92
N GLU A 744 -16.10 -26.30 -12.13
CA GLU A 744 -16.43 -24.95 -12.53
C GLU A 744 -15.35 -24.27 -13.41
N LEU A 745 -14.14 -24.83 -13.45
CA LEU A 745 -13.07 -24.28 -14.27
C LEU A 745 -13.32 -24.54 -15.77
N SER A 746 -13.01 -23.56 -16.60
CA SER A 746 -13.07 -23.74 -18.05
C SER A 746 -12.09 -24.85 -18.48
N LYS A 747 -12.48 -25.61 -19.52
CA LYS A 747 -11.61 -26.65 -20.10
C LYS A 747 -10.26 -26.10 -20.59
N GLU A 748 -10.19 -24.83 -20.87
CA GLU A 748 -8.95 -24.17 -21.26
C GLU A 748 -7.93 -24.14 -20.12
N ILE A 749 -8.37 -23.91 -18.88
CA ILE A 749 -7.48 -23.83 -17.69
C ILE A 749 -6.87 -25.20 -17.39
N THR A 750 -7.65 -26.28 -17.54
CA THR A 750 -7.23 -27.66 -17.23
C THR A 750 -6.54 -28.35 -18.40
N LYS A 751 -6.54 -27.75 -19.59
CA LYS A 751 -5.96 -28.35 -20.82
C LYS A 751 -4.46 -28.62 -20.65
N GLY A 752 -4.05 -29.86 -20.85
CA GLY A 752 -2.64 -30.29 -20.73
C GLY A 752 -2.20 -30.67 -19.31
N LEU A 753 -3.10 -30.56 -18.32
CA LEU A 753 -2.87 -31.01 -16.95
C LEU A 753 -3.71 -32.25 -16.62
N THR A 754 -3.12 -33.22 -15.96
CA THR A 754 -3.85 -34.33 -15.33
C THR A 754 -4.10 -34.00 -13.87
N ILE A 755 -5.37 -33.74 -13.52
CA ILE A 755 -5.76 -33.43 -12.15
C ILE A 755 -6.15 -34.72 -11.44
N ILE A 756 -5.45 -35.03 -10.35
CA ILE A 756 -5.64 -36.21 -9.55
C ILE A 756 -6.21 -35.79 -8.20
N PHE A 757 -7.34 -36.40 -7.84
CA PHE A 757 -8.01 -36.07 -6.58
C PHE A 757 -7.54 -37.03 -5.49
N VAL A 758 -7.12 -36.49 -4.35
CA VAL A 758 -6.58 -37.21 -3.21
C VAL A 758 -7.44 -36.99 -1.96
N LYS A 759 -7.66 -38.03 -1.17
CA LYS A 759 -8.43 -37.98 0.07
C LYS A 759 -7.53 -37.88 1.30
N ASP A 760 -6.38 -38.52 1.21
CA ASP A 760 -5.41 -38.61 2.31
C ASP A 760 -3.98 -38.66 1.78
N MET A 761 -3.03 -38.67 2.69
CA MET A 761 -1.62 -38.73 2.37
C MET A 761 -1.17 -40.04 1.73
N ALA A 762 -1.89 -41.14 1.96
CA ALA A 762 -1.55 -42.41 1.29
C ALA A 762 -1.77 -42.30 -0.23
N ASP A 763 -2.86 -41.66 -0.65
CA ASP A 763 -3.11 -41.33 -2.06
C ASP A 763 -2.01 -40.40 -2.60
N VAL A 764 -1.65 -39.35 -1.84
CA VAL A 764 -0.62 -38.38 -2.24
C VAL A 764 0.73 -39.07 -2.44
N LEU A 765 1.17 -39.87 -1.48
CA LEU A 765 2.48 -40.53 -1.50
C LEU A 765 2.59 -41.57 -2.61
N LYS A 766 1.49 -42.28 -2.87
CA LYS A 766 1.41 -43.26 -3.99
C LYS A 766 1.64 -42.60 -5.35
N GLU A 767 1.09 -41.41 -5.55
CA GLU A 767 1.21 -40.67 -6.80
C GLU A 767 2.48 -39.85 -6.92
N ALA A 768 3.05 -39.42 -5.80
CA ALA A 768 4.19 -38.52 -5.75
C ALA A 768 5.54 -39.21 -5.75
N LEU A 769 5.67 -40.31 -5.00
CA LEU A 769 6.93 -41.03 -4.88
C LEU A 769 7.17 -41.94 -6.11
N VAL A 770 8.32 -41.78 -6.72
CA VAL A 770 8.73 -42.65 -7.85
C VAL A 770 9.00 -44.05 -7.33
N SER A 771 8.43 -45.06 -7.99
CA SER A 771 8.75 -46.44 -7.72
C SER A 771 10.21 -46.73 -8.12
N GLU A 772 10.97 -47.44 -7.29
CA GLU A 772 12.32 -47.91 -7.63
C GLU A 772 12.35 -48.75 -8.89
#